data_b81d0fa64a7b24d0c1c4e1c3c6d648db
#
_entry.id   b81d0fa64a7b24d0c1c4e1c3c6d648db
#
_cell.length_a   1.000
_cell.length_b   1.000
_cell.length_c   1.000
_cell.angle_alpha   90.00
_cell.angle_beta   90.00
_cell.angle_gamma   90.00
#
_symmetry.space_group_name_H-M   'P 1'
#
loop_
_entity.id
_entity.type
_entity.pdbx_description
1 polymer ?
#
loop_
_entity_poly.entity_id
_entity_poly.type
_entity_poly.pdbx_seq_one_letter_code
_entity_poly.pdbx_strand_id
1 'polypeptide(L)'
;MTSAPERKIKQTGCDVRFDNLTRQLYATDASIYQIEPIGAAFPKSAQQASGVIRAAADAGVPIIPRGAGTSLSGGAIGEGLIVDFSRYNRQIPDLNIEKQSVRVGAGVVLDQLNDFLRPHGFCFGPDVATSARATLGGMIANNSSGAHVPVYGTTADHVISLEIVMADGRVEKIGSGRETLRAEREKIDNLIRAHVREMSERMPPGLLKRWPGYGIERFLRAPNNLNEIFAGSEGTLAAIFSAELKISPLPRAKGLGLVFFASVAEAMQATVELLDLKPAAIEHIDRPLFDQTKSQLLFRDARDLLELDTKPCESILIVEFYEDVAERLSILQARKLGLRTKVLKDTAHMNLVWSVRKAGLSLLTGRVGAAKPVAFIEDAAVRPAQLPEYVRGLQSIMKPLGLEASYYGHAATGLLHVRPVLDLHSAADLKKFRQVADQTSALVKQFKGSLSAEHGVGIARTEYMREQLGDELLDVMRAIKNAFDPKNIFNPGKIFADGRHKIDNHLRENFVRPLELPFTPQLAFAFKDGSFIGNLEQCNGCAGCLKQTGIMCPTFMATHEEVMSTRGRANIIRAALELRVNGHDPLRSAELDAALSNCLSCKGCTPECPSNVNLALLKAEMMYARHQRDGLPLRDRIFSNVDLLGRLGCAMPSLVNASLNFRPLRRMMEQTLGLSARRSLPHYANERFDRWFEKHAVAGGADPGTAVNDRGYNRGKVILWDDTFVRYHEPHIGIAAVKVLEALGFEVALVKNRRCCGRPAFSQGNLNPAADAGKHNVDLLNGINGSTPILFLEPSCYSMFVEDYRELKIDNAETVANHCFLFEKFVDDLLAQEPNALRFETRPAMVAIHAHCHAKSLMNPGFMRRLAERLPGRKATVLDTSCCGMAGAFGALSEKYDLSVQVAAHLIDKIEKQPPGTEIIASGISCRHQIVDLTNARPKHMAELLAEAIA
;
A
#
# COMPACT_ATOMS: atom_id res chain seq x y z
N MET A 1 25.52 -24.08 -11.47
CA MET A 1 24.92 -25.45 -11.60
C MET A 1 23.89 -25.60 -10.50
N THR A 2 22.67 -26.09 -10.81
CA THR A 2 21.62 -26.37 -9.81
C THR A 2 22.08 -27.50 -8.88
N SER A 3 21.94 -27.31 -7.55
CA SER A 3 22.29 -28.33 -6.55
C SER A 3 21.38 -29.57 -6.67
N ALA A 4 21.79 -30.69 -6.09
CA ALA A 4 21.01 -31.92 -6.10
C ALA A 4 19.62 -31.73 -5.43
N PRO A 5 19.48 -31.00 -4.30
CA PRO A 5 18.20 -30.64 -3.72
C PRO A 5 17.32 -29.83 -4.67
N GLU A 6 17.85 -28.81 -5.32
CA GLU A 6 17.10 -27.97 -6.26
C GLU A 6 16.53 -28.77 -7.44
N ARG A 7 17.30 -29.71 -7.97
CA ARG A 7 16.81 -30.57 -9.07
C ARG A 7 15.65 -31.44 -8.62
N LYS A 8 15.70 -32.05 -7.44
CA LYS A 8 14.59 -32.85 -6.90
C LYS A 8 13.31 -32.03 -6.73
N ILE A 9 13.45 -30.83 -6.18
CA ILE A 9 12.32 -29.95 -5.92
C ILE A 9 11.69 -29.46 -7.25
N LYS A 10 12.50 -29.14 -8.27
CA LYS A 10 12.01 -28.74 -9.61
C LYS A 10 11.22 -29.84 -10.31
N GLN A 11 11.52 -31.13 -10.04
CA GLN A 11 10.82 -32.27 -10.68
C GLN A 11 9.37 -32.48 -10.18
N THR A 12 8.93 -31.74 -9.16
CA THR A 12 7.58 -31.88 -8.58
C THR A 12 6.45 -31.27 -9.42
N GLY A 13 6.76 -30.56 -10.51
CA GLY A 13 5.77 -29.88 -11.34
C GLY A 13 5.15 -28.62 -10.73
N CYS A 14 5.61 -28.21 -9.57
CA CYS A 14 5.27 -26.93 -8.96
C CYS A 14 6.09 -25.79 -9.60
N ASP A 15 5.54 -24.54 -9.68
CA ASP A 15 6.33 -23.35 -10.00
C ASP A 15 7.33 -23.10 -8.87
N VAL A 16 8.61 -23.42 -9.12
CA VAL A 16 9.70 -23.27 -8.13
C VAL A 16 10.81 -22.45 -8.74
N ARG A 17 11.26 -21.44 -8.03
CA ARG A 17 12.27 -20.47 -8.46
C ARG A 17 13.43 -20.42 -7.48
N PHE A 18 14.64 -20.63 -7.99
CA PHE A 18 15.90 -20.57 -7.22
C PHE A 18 16.82 -19.47 -7.72
N ASP A 19 16.31 -18.62 -8.64
CA ASP A 19 17.05 -17.48 -9.15
C ASP A 19 17.28 -16.42 -8.07
N ASN A 20 18.32 -15.61 -8.26
CA ASN A 20 18.73 -14.61 -7.29
C ASN A 20 17.64 -13.54 -7.07
N LEU A 21 16.93 -13.14 -8.13
CA LEU A 21 15.81 -12.21 -8.01
C LEU A 21 14.78 -12.71 -6.98
N THR A 22 14.34 -13.96 -7.11
CA THR A 22 13.38 -14.57 -6.17
C THR A 22 13.94 -14.62 -4.76
N ARG A 23 15.20 -15.00 -4.57
CA ARG A 23 15.83 -15.06 -3.23
C ARG A 23 15.83 -13.69 -2.57
N GLN A 24 16.20 -12.61 -3.28
CA GLN A 24 16.22 -11.25 -2.74
C GLN A 24 14.81 -10.71 -2.45
N LEU A 25 13.81 -11.03 -3.27
CA LEU A 25 12.41 -10.64 -3.04
C LEU A 25 11.83 -11.26 -1.77
N TYR A 26 12.20 -12.50 -1.45
CA TYR A 26 11.67 -13.26 -0.33
C TYR A 26 12.56 -13.24 0.92
N ALA A 27 13.66 -12.48 0.89
CA ALA A 27 14.57 -12.33 2.02
C ALA A 27 14.00 -11.50 3.19
N THR A 28 12.89 -10.79 3.00
CA THR A 28 12.28 -9.89 3.99
C THR A 28 10.79 -10.18 4.17
N ASP A 29 10.25 -9.83 5.33
CA ASP A 29 8.83 -9.65 5.61
C ASP A 29 8.57 -8.25 6.18
N ALA A 30 7.52 -8.04 6.96
CA ALA A 30 7.25 -6.73 7.57
C ALA A 30 8.04 -6.47 8.87
N SER A 31 8.91 -7.39 9.27
CA SER A 31 9.80 -7.25 10.42
C SER A 31 11.07 -6.45 10.09
N ILE A 32 11.86 -6.21 11.10
CA ILE A 32 13.18 -5.58 10.98
C ILE A 32 14.27 -6.55 10.49
N TYR A 33 13.93 -7.81 10.22
CA TYR A 33 14.89 -8.85 9.88
C TYR A 33 15.00 -9.09 8.38
N GLN A 34 16.14 -9.66 7.98
CA GLN A 34 16.43 -10.09 6.62
C GLN A 34 17.23 -11.38 6.62
N ILE A 35 16.67 -12.44 6.01
CA ILE A 35 17.32 -13.75 5.84
C ILE A 35 17.06 -14.22 4.42
N GLU A 36 18.12 -14.51 3.67
CA GLU A 36 18.03 -14.94 2.29
C GLU A 36 17.65 -16.43 2.20
N PRO A 37 16.51 -16.76 1.56
CA PRO A 37 16.11 -18.15 1.34
C PRO A 37 16.90 -18.81 0.20
N ILE A 38 16.80 -20.12 0.08
CA ILE A 38 17.35 -20.81 -1.09
C ILE A 38 16.52 -20.58 -2.36
N GLY A 39 15.23 -20.28 -2.22
CA GLY A 39 14.28 -20.06 -3.31
C GLY A 39 12.86 -20.01 -2.81
N ALA A 40 11.89 -19.97 -3.76
CA ALA A 40 10.46 -19.99 -3.44
C ALA A 40 9.69 -20.93 -4.37
N ALA A 41 8.64 -21.57 -3.81
CA ALA A 41 7.69 -22.42 -4.50
C ALA A 41 6.28 -21.85 -4.40
N PHE A 42 5.49 -21.98 -5.46
CA PHE A 42 4.16 -21.40 -5.62
C PHE A 42 3.13 -22.48 -5.98
N PRO A 43 2.67 -23.28 -5.02
CA PRO A 43 1.74 -24.38 -5.31
C PRO A 43 0.36 -23.86 -5.71
N LYS A 44 -0.23 -24.49 -6.72
CA LYS A 44 -1.60 -24.22 -7.22
C LYS A 44 -2.63 -25.20 -6.66
N SER A 45 -2.19 -26.32 -6.09
CA SER A 45 -3.03 -27.35 -5.52
C SER A 45 -2.38 -28.01 -4.31
N ALA A 46 -3.16 -28.72 -3.49
CA ALA A 46 -2.67 -29.48 -2.36
C ALA A 46 -1.65 -30.54 -2.78
N GLN A 47 -1.84 -31.17 -3.96
CA GLN A 47 -0.92 -32.15 -4.52
C GLN A 47 0.44 -31.53 -4.87
N GLN A 48 0.45 -30.30 -5.45
CA GLN A 48 1.71 -29.60 -5.71
C GLN A 48 2.40 -29.18 -4.41
N ALA A 49 1.64 -28.71 -3.41
CA ALA A 49 2.17 -28.40 -2.09
C ALA A 49 2.78 -29.65 -1.42
N SER A 50 2.06 -30.79 -1.45
CA SER A 50 2.53 -32.08 -0.97
C SER A 50 3.84 -32.51 -1.65
N GLY A 51 3.87 -32.46 -2.98
CA GLY A 51 5.04 -32.85 -3.75
C GLY A 51 6.28 -32.02 -3.41
N VAL A 52 6.13 -30.68 -3.37
CA VAL A 52 7.27 -29.78 -3.11
C VAL A 52 7.75 -29.86 -1.67
N ILE A 53 6.83 -29.96 -0.70
CA ILE A 53 7.15 -30.10 0.72
C ILE A 53 7.90 -31.40 0.99
N ARG A 54 7.37 -32.53 0.46
CA ARG A 54 8.03 -33.83 0.59
C ARG A 54 9.42 -33.84 -0.04
N ALA A 55 9.56 -33.31 -1.26
CA ALA A 55 10.85 -33.25 -1.94
C ALA A 55 11.89 -32.42 -1.18
N ALA A 56 11.48 -31.29 -0.57
CA ALA A 56 12.33 -30.47 0.27
C ALA A 56 12.71 -31.19 1.57
N ALA A 57 11.75 -31.81 2.25
CA ALA A 57 11.98 -32.58 3.48
C ALA A 57 12.90 -33.79 3.28
N ASP A 58 12.73 -34.53 2.17
CA ASP A 58 13.60 -35.64 1.79
C ASP A 58 15.03 -35.17 1.44
N ALA A 59 15.18 -33.93 1.02
CA ALA A 59 16.49 -33.31 0.77
C ALA A 59 17.09 -32.62 2.00
N GLY A 60 16.41 -32.64 3.14
CA GLY A 60 16.86 -31.97 4.38
C GLY A 60 16.80 -30.43 4.28
N VAL A 61 16.02 -29.89 3.35
CA VAL A 61 15.85 -28.45 3.15
C VAL A 61 14.73 -27.94 4.05
N PRO A 62 14.98 -26.95 4.92
CA PRO A 62 13.94 -26.32 5.72
C PRO A 62 12.84 -25.70 4.85
N ILE A 63 11.62 -25.67 5.38
CA ILE A 63 10.44 -25.16 4.71
C ILE A 63 9.85 -24.00 5.52
N ILE A 64 9.64 -22.85 4.88
CA ILE A 64 9.01 -21.69 5.48
C ILE A 64 7.67 -21.45 4.76
N PRO A 65 6.53 -21.89 5.34
CA PRO A 65 5.22 -21.57 4.79
C PRO A 65 4.96 -20.06 4.89
N ARG A 66 4.48 -19.46 3.80
CA ARG A 66 4.32 -17.99 3.71
C ARG A 66 3.00 -17.59 3.08
N GLY A 67 2.35 -16.60 3.69
CA GLY A 67 1.28 -15.82 3.09
C GLY A 67 1.82 -14.52 2.48
N ALA A 68 1.22 -13.38 2.77
CA ALA A 68 1.62 -12.08 2.22
C ALA A 68 2.93 -11.51 2.80
N GLY A 69 3.59 -12.18 3.75
CA GLY A 69 4.79 -11.68 4.41
C GLY A 69 4.54 -10.41 5.22
N THR A 70 3.44 -10.38 5.97
CA THR A 70 3.05 -9.27 6.86
C THR A 70 3.51 -9.47 8.31
N SER A 71 4.25 -10.53 8.61
CA SER A 71 4.78 -10.81 9.96
C SER A 71 5.69 -9.69 10.43
N LEU A 72 5.46 -9.20 11.66
CA LEU A 72 6.29 -8.19 12.32
C LEU A 72 7.41 -8.80 13.17
N SER A 73 7.38 -10.12 13.37
CA SER A 73 8.32 -10.86 14.21
C SER A 73 9.37 -11.67 13.43
N GLY A 74 9.39 -11.62 12.10
CA GLY A 74 10.27 -12.46 11.28
C GLY A 74 9.77 -13.89 11.12
N GLY A 75 8.46 -14.14 11.28
CA GLY A 75 7.82 -15.45 11.17
C GLY A 75 7.83 -16.02 9.75
N ALA A 76 7.89 -15.17 8.72
CA ALA A 76 7.70 -15.54 7.31
C ALA A 76 9.00 -15.53 6.48
N ILE A 77 10.16 -15.53 7.10
CA ILE A 77 11.50 -15.57 6.46
C ILE A 77 12.39 -16.66 7.07
N GLY A 78 13.40 -17.10 6.34
CA GLY A 78 14.36 -18.11 6.82
C GLY A 78 15.24 -18.64 5.68
N GLU A 79 16.28 -19.40 6.03
CA GLU A 79 17.28 -19.91 5.08
C GLU A 79 16.78 -21.04 4.15
N GLY A 80 15.56 -21.56 4.38
CA GLY A 80 15.01 -22.68 3.64
C GLY A 80 14.28 -22.32 2.35
N LEU A 81 13.44 -23.22 1.86
CA LEU A 81 12.51 -22.99 0.75
C LEU A 81 11.25 -22.26 1.25
N ILE A 82 10.99 -21.10 0.73
CA ILE A 82 9.71 -20.42 0.97
C ILE A 82 8.61 -21.15 0.18
N VAL A 83 7.51 -21.52 0.84
CA VAL A 83 6.32 -22.05 0.16
C VAL A 83 5.22 -21.00 0.25
N ASP A 84 5.03 -20.24 -0.84
CA ASP A 84 4.12 -19.09 -0.90
C ASP A 84 2.74 -19.51 -1.39
N PHE A 85 1.75 -19.42 -0.51
CA PHE A 85 0.34 -19.70 -0.81
C PHE A 85 -0.44 -18.47 -1.29
N SER A 86 0.13 -17.26 -1.20
CA SER A 86 -0.58 -16.01 -1.49
C SER A 86 -0.82 -15.78 -2.99
N ARG A 87 0.00 -16.38 -3.86
CA ARG A 87 -0.03 -16.11 -5.30
C ARG A 87 -1.19 -16.78 -6.01
N TYR A 88 -1.41 -18.08 -5.79
CA TYR A 88 -2.37 -18.88 -6.53
C TYR A 88 -3.50 -19.47 -5.70
N ASN A 89 -3.32 -19.66 -4.40
CA ASN A 89 -4.29 -20.32 -3.53
C ASN A 89 -5.31 -19.33 -2.95
N ARG A 90 -6.09 -18.68 -3.83
CA ARG A 90 -7.00 -17.56 -3.49
C ARG A 90 -8.47 -17.86 -3.73
N GLN A 91 -8.86 -19.13 -3.82
CA GLN A 91 -10.22 -19.55 -4.10
C GLN A 91 -11.10 -19.48 -2.87
N ILE A 92 -12.38 -19.13 -3.09
CA ILE A 92 -13.48 -19.23 -2.12
C ILE A 92 -14.50 -20.19 -2.74
N PRO A 93 -14.30 -21.51 -2.60
CA PRO A 93 -15.06 -22.48 -3.39
C PRO A 93 -16.46 -22.74 -2.85
N ASP A 94 -16.74 -22.50 -1.57
CA ASP A 94 -17.99 -22.90 -0.93
C ASP A 94 -18.39 -21.93 0.15
N LEU A 95 -19.64 -21.47 0.12
CA LEU A 95 -20.30 -20.64 1.15
C LEU A 95 -21.58 -21.33 1.59
N ASN A 96 -21.69 -21.65 2.86
CA ASN A 96 -22.89 -22.22 3.46
C ASN A 96 -23.49 -21.23 4.46
N ILE A 97 -24.58 -20.57 4.04
CA ILE A 97 -25.27 -19.55 4.86
C ILE A 97 -25.97 -20.17 6.06
N GLU A 98 -26.59 -21.35 5.90
CA GLU A 98 -27.31 -22.03 6.98
C GLU A 98 -26.37 -22.46 8.12
N LYS A 99 -25.18 -22.98 7.75
CA LYS A 99 -24.14 -23.36 8.72
C LYS A 99 -23.26 -22.19 9.14
N GLN A 100 -23.48 -21.01 8.57
CA GLN A 100 -22.64 -19.84 8.76
C GLN A 100 -21.14 -20.18 8.61
N SER A 101 -20.80 -20.86 7.51
CA SER A 101 -19.41 -21.28 7.23
C SER A 101 -19.02 -20.98 5.79
N VAL A 102 -17.72 -20.78 5.60
CA VAL A 102 -17.11 -20.56 4.29
C VAL A 102 -15.82 -21.35 4.17
N ARG A 103 -15.59 -21.96 3.00
CA ARG A 103 -14.31 -22.60 2.71
C ARG A 103 -13.42 -21.63 1.92
N VAL A 104 -12.14 -21.58 2.28
CA VAL A 104 -11.17 -20.65 1.69
C VAL A 104 -9.81 -21.30 1.50
N GLY A 105 -9.13 -20.96 0.41
CA GLY A 105 -7.70 -21.22 0.26
C GLY A 105 -6.87 -20.36 1.21
N ALA A 106 -5.70 -20.83 1.64
CA ALA A 106 -4.83 -20.15 2.58
C ALA A 106 -4.36 -18.76 2.08
N GLY A 107 -4.31 -18.53 0.77
CA GLY A 107 -3.91 -17.26 0.15
C GLY A 107 -5.03 -16.23 -0.02
N VAL A 108 -6.28 -16.54 0.34
CA VAL A 108 -7.38 -15.57 0.31
C VAL A 108 -7.08 -14.43 1.27
N VAL A 109 -7.21 -13.18 0.80
CA VAL A 109 -7.02 -11.97 1.59
C VAL A 109 -8.28 -11.65 2.39
N LEU A 110 -8.13 -11.15 3.62
CA LEU A 110 -9.26 -10.89 4.52
C LEU A 110 -10.31 -9.94 3.90
N ASP A 111 -9.88 -8.82 3.30
CA ASP A 111 -10.82 -7.90 2.65
C ASP A 111 -11.52 -8.56 1.44
N GLN A 112 -10.83 -9.40 0.68
CA GLN A 112 -11.42 -10.18 -0.41
C GLN A 112 -12.54 -11.11 0.10
N LEU A 113 -12.31 -11.78 1.24
CA LEU A 113 -13.35 -12.59 1.88
C LEU A 113 -14.51 -11.73 2.36
N ASN A 114 -14.25 -10.63 3.03
CA ASN A 114 -15.30 -9.76 3.58
C ASN A 114 -16.12 -9.07 2.47
N ASP A 115 -15.50 -8.70 1.36
CA ASP A 115 -16.23 -8.17 0.19
C ASP A 115 -17.12 -9.23 -0.46
N PHE A 116 -16.67 -10.50 -0.48
CA PHE A 116 -17.46 -11.63 -0.94
C PHE A 116 -18.65 -11.93 -0.01
N LEU A 117 -18.48 -11.82 1.31
CA LEU A 117 -19.49 -12.14 2.32
C LEU A 117 -20.53 -11.03 2.52
N ARG A 118 -20.14 -9.76 2.33
CA ARG A 118 -20.98 -8.58 2.63
C ARG A 118 -22.33 -8.57 1.92
N PRO A 119 -22.46 -8.91 0.62
CA PRO A 119 -23.77 -9.00 -0.05
C PRO A 119 -24.72 -10.02 0.59
N HIS A 120 -24.19 -11.01 1.31
CA HIS A 120 -24.94 -12.03 2.02
C HIS A 120 -25.28 -11.65 3.48
N GLY A 121 -24.87 -10.46 3.94
CA GLY A 121 -25.09 -9.98 5.30
C GLY A 121 -24.12 -10.53 6.34
N PHE A 122 -22.97 -11.07 5.92
CA PHE A 122 -21.96 -11.68 6.80
C PHE A 122 -20.59 -11.03 6.67
N CYS A 123 -19.74 -11.32 7.67
CA CYS A 123 -18.31 -11.02 7.66
C CYS A 123 -17.52 -12.14 8.36
N PHE A 124 -16.21 -12.16 8.13
CA PHE A 124 -15.27 -12.88 8.98
C PHE A 124 -14.92 -11.94 10.15
N GLY A 125 -15.29 -12.34 11.38
CA GLY A 125 -15.26 -11.46 12.55
C GLY A 125 -13.86 -10.94 12.94
N PRO A 126 -12.80 -11.78 13.00
CA PRO A 126 -11.47 -11.31 13.37
C PRO A 126 -10.96 -10.28 12.36
N ASP A 127 -10.67 -9.07 12.86
CA ASP A 127 -10.15 -7.96 12.06
C ASP A 127 -8.67 -7.70 12.36
N VAL A 128 -7.93 -7.34 11.33
CA VAL A 128 -6.51 -6.96 11.47
C VAL A 128 -6.24 -5.67 10.70
N ALA A 129 -5.30 -4.87 11.17
CA ALA A 129 -4.92 -3.62 10.48
C ALA A 129 -4.38 -3.85 9.05
N THR A 130 -3.93 -5.06 8.76
CA THR A 130 -3.41 -5.49 7.45
C THR A 130 -4.45 -6.16 6.57
N SER A 131 -5.74 -6.03 6.85
CA SER A 131 -6.85 -6.76 6.20
C SER A 131 -6.82 -6.71 4.67
N ALA A 132 -6.37 -5.60 4.07
CA ALA A 132 -6.26 -5.44 2.62
C ALA A 132 -5.21 -6.36 1.96
N ARG A 133 -4.40 -7.09 2.74
CA ARG A 133 -3.29 -7.92 2.24
C ARG A 133 -3.00 -9.18 3.06
N ALA A 134 -3.36 -9.21 4.34
CA ALA A 134 -3.19 -10.39 5.19
C ALA A 134 -3.99 -11.56 4.63
N THR A 135 -3.32 -12.72 4.49
CA THR A 135 -3.94 -13.95 4.01
C THR A 135 -4.51 -14.77 5.15
N LEU A 136 -5.60 -15.47 4.92
CA LEU A 136 -6.27 -16.27 5.96
C LEU A 136 -5.38 -17.39 6.51
N GLY A 137 -4.57 -18.05 5.67
CA GLY A 137 -3.59 -19.02 6.16
C GLY A 137 -2.55 -18.41 7.10
N GLY A 138 -2.09 -17.17 6.82
CA GLY A 138 -1.21 -16.42 7.71
C GLY A 138 -1.90 -16.00 9.01
N MET A 139 -3.17 -15.56 8.94
CA MET A 139 -3.96 -15.22 10.12
C MET A 139 -4.19 -16.43 11.03
N ILE A 140 -4.48 -17.60 10.46
CA ILE A 140 -4.61 -18.86 11.22
C ILE A 140 -3.27 -19.25 11.84
N ALA A 141 -2.18 -19.23 11.05
CA ALA A 141 -0.85 -19.60 11.53
C ALA A 141 -0.36 -18.74 12.71
N ASN A 142 -0.75 -17.45 12.77
CA ASN A 142 -0.42 -16.57 13.89
C ASN A 142 -1.52 -16.51 14.95
N ASN A 143 -2.68 -17.11 14.72
CA ASN A 143 -3.90 -16.87 15.49
C ASN A 143 -4.14 -15.36 15.65
N SER A 144 -4.13 -14.64 14.52
CA SER A 144 -4.24 -13.19 14.47
C SER A 144 -5.56 -12.70 15.05
N SER A 145 -5.54 -11.50 15.60
CA SER A 145 -6.72 -10.82 16.13
C SER A 145 -6.57 -9.30 15.93
N GLY A 146 -7.58 -8.53 16.33
CA GLY A 146 -7.55 -7.08 16.17
C GLY A 146 -8.36 -6.37 17.24
N ALA A 147 -9.02 -5.27 16.83
CA ALA A 147 -9.77 -4.39 17.72
C ALA A 147 -10.99 -5.05 18.36
N HIS A 148 -11.67 -5.92 17.60
CA HIS A 148 -12.98 -6.45 17.97
C HIS A 148 -12.93 -7.83 18.65
N VAL A 149 -11.81 -8.17 19.28
CA VAL A 149 -11.69 -9.38 20.11
C VAL A 149 -12.78 -9.47 21.20
N PRO A 150 -13.23 -8.38 21.85
CA PRO A 150 -14.32 -8.48 22.81
C PRO A 150 -15.63 -9.06 22.25
N VAL A 151 -15.85 -8.95 20.93
CA VAL A 151 -17.05 -9.48 20.23
C VAL A 151 -16.76 -10.80 19.53
N TYR A 152 -15.66 -10.87 18.80
CA TYR A 152 -15.39 -11.96 17.86
C TYR A 152 -14.33 -12.96 18.33
N GLY A 153 -13.56 -12.63 19.37
CA GLY A 153 -12.42 -13.45 19.74
C GLY A 153 -11.25 -13.34 18.74
N THR A 154 -10.49 -14.39 18.64
CA THR A 154 -9.30 -14.51 17.76
C THR A 154 -9.61 -15.37 16.54
N THR A 155 -8.69 -15.46 15.60
CA THR A 155 -8.87 -16.29 14.39
C THR A 155 -9.14 -17.76 14.72
N ALA A 156 -8.50 -18.32 15.75
CA ALA A 156 -8.70 -19.70 16.16
C ALA A 156 -10.15 -20.01 16.56
N ASP A 157 -10.88 -19.03 17.12
CA ASP A 157 -12.30 -19.17 17.51
C ASP A 157 -13.24 -19.34 16.30
N HIS A 158 -12.73 -19.10 15.10
CA HIS A 158 -13.48 -19.21 13.85
C HIS A 158 -13.05 -20.38 12.96
N VAL A 159 -12.07 -21.18 13.36
CA VAL A 159 -11.58 -22.30 12.54
C VAL A 159 -12.45 -23.55 12.82
N ILE A 160 -13.20 -23.99 11.79
CA ILE A 160 -13.99 -25.23 11.85
C ILE A 160 -13.15 -26.45 11.47
N SER A 161 -12.42 -26.36 10.37
CA SER A 161 -11.49 -27.41 9.94
C SER A 161 -10.33 -26.84 9.11
N LEU A 162 -9.19 -27.52 9.12
CA LEU A 162 -8.01 -27.19 8.32
C LEU A 162 -7.64 -28.36 7.41
N GLU A 163 -7.20 -28.04 6.22
CA GLU A 163 -6.47 -28.96 5.34
C GLU A 163 -5.00 -28.59 5.43
N ILE A 164 -4.17 -29.50 5.92
CA ILE A 164 -2.77 -29.28 6.19
C ILE A 164 -1.90 -30.22 5.37
N VAL A 165 -0.69 -29.80 5.06
CA VAL A 165 0.33 -30.61 4.39
C VAL A 165 1.47 -30.83 5.37
N MET A 166 1.71 -32.10 5.70
CA MET A 166 2.75 -32.56 6.65
C MET A 166 4.13 -32.63 5.99
N ALA A 167 5.18 -32.74 6.77
CA ALA A 167 6.56 -32.83 6.28
C ALA A 167 6.83 -34.06 5.39
N ASP A 168 6.12 -35.16 5.61
CA ASP A 168 6.18 -36.36 4.78
C ASP A 168 5.31 -36.29 3.50
N GLY A 169 4.66 -35.15 3.27
CA GLY A 169 3.80 -34.91 2.12
C GLY A 169 2.36 -35.37 2.28
N ARG A 170 1.97 -36.01 3.39
CA ARG A 170 0.57 -36.34 3.65
C ARG A 170 -0.29 -35.07 3.70
N VAL A 171 -1.44 -35.12 3.05
CA VAL A 171 -2.47 -34.08 3.13
C VAL A 171 -3.54 -34.58 4.09
N GLU A 172 -3.72 -33.89 5.18
CA GLU A 172 -4.62 -34.29 6.26
C GLU A 172 -5.69 -33.21 6.49
N LYS A 173 -6.91 -33.65 6.78
CA LYS A 173 -8.00 -32.74 7.18
C LYS A 173 -8.30 -32.90 8.65
N ILE A 174 -7.99 -31.88 9.44
CA ILE A 174 -8.17 -31.85 10.89
C ILE A 174 -9.35 -30.94 11.29
N GLY A 175 -9.92 -31.16 12.46
CA GLY A 175 -11.03 -30.38 13.00
C GLY A 175 -11.76 -31.14 14.11
N SER A 176 -12.76 -30.50 14.72
CA SER A 176 -13.60 -31.15 15.75
C SER A 176 -14.32 -32.38 15.19
N GLY A 177 -14.31 -33.47 15.94
CA GLY A 177 -15.00 -34.73 15.59
C GLY A 177 -14.34 -35.55 14.47
N ARG A 178 -13.09 -35.21 14.05
CA ARG A 178 -12.36 -35.98 13.06
C ARG A 178 -11.41 -36.98 13.72
N GLU A 179 -11.37 -38.19 13.15
CA GLU A 179 -10.48 -39.28 13.65
C GLU A 179 -9.04 -39.17 13.08
N THR A 180 -8.79 -38.23 12.20
CA THR A 180 -7.46 -38.00 11.59
C THR A 180 -6.42 -37.69 12.66
N LEU A 181 -5.21 -38.27 12.52
CA LEU A 181 -4.08 -38.06 13.45
C LEU A 181 -4.41 -38.44 14.92
N ARG A 182 -5.15 -39.54 15.08
CA ARG A 182 -5.65 -39.99 16.38
C ARG A 182 -4.54 -40.27 17.36
N ALA A 183 -3.47 -40.95 16.93
CA ALA A 183 -2.36 -41.30 17.80
C ALA A 183 -1.61 -40.07 18.31
N GLU A 184 -1.37 -39.10 17.41
CA GLU A 184 -0.73 -37.84 17.77
C GLU A 184 -1.63 -37.04 18.71
N ARG A 185 -2.94 -36.99 18.45
CA ARG A 185 -3.91 -36.29 19.30
C ARG A 185 -3.99 -36.87 20.71
N GLU A 186 -4.08 -38.21 20.87
CA GLU A 186 -4.10 -38.89 22.18
C GLU A 186 -2.78 -38.67 22.95
N LYS A 187 -1.67 -38.68 22.25
CA LYS A 187 -0.36 -38.36 22.85
C LYS A 187 -0.32 -36.93 23.38
N ILE A 188 -0.82 -35.98 22.61
CA ILE A 188 -0.87 -34.55 22.96
C ILE A 188 -1.82 -34.32 24.13
N ASP A 189 -3.01 -34.95 24.15
CA ASP A 189 -3.98 -34.83 25.23
C ASP A 189 -3.36 -35.31 26.55
N ASN A 190 -2.75 -36.51 26.57
CA ASN A 190 -2.08 -37.03 27.74
C ASN A 190 -0.96 -36.12 28.23
N LEU A 191 -0.16 -35.59 27.32
CA LEU A 191 0.96 -34.69 27.63
C LEU A 191 0.47 -33.36 28.24
N ILE A 192 -0.55 -32.74 27.67
CA ILE A 192 -1.11 -31.47 28.17
C ILE A 192 -1.77 -31.67 29.53
N ARG A 193 -2.54 -32.77 29.74
CA ARG A 193 -3.21 -33.06 31.00
C ARG A 193 -2.22 -33.30 32.14
N ALA A 194 -1.05 -33.86 31.85
CA ALA A 194 0.00 -34.07 32.87
C ALA A 194 0.59 -32.72 33.37
N HIS A 195 0.44 -31.60 32.64
CA HIS A 195 1.06 -30.32 32.97
C HIS A 195 0.03 -29.19 33.25
N VAL A 196 -1.20 -29.55 33.64
CA VAL A 196 -2.29 -28.55 33.90
C VAL A 196 -1.90 -27.60 35.04
N ARG A 197 -1.14 -28.06 36.03
CA ARG A 197 -0.72 -27.21 37.15
C ARG A 197 0.22 -26.12 36.67
N GLU A 198 1.25 -26.47 35.93
CA GLU A 198 2.24 -25.55 35.35
C GLU A 198 1.56 -24.56 34.42
N MET A 199 0.59 -25.02 33.62
CA MET A 199 -0.22 -24.16 32.76
C MET A 199 -1.02 -23.12 33.57
N SER A 200 -1.65 -23.54 34.68
CA SER A 200 -2.41 -22.64 35.56
C SER A 200 -1.53 -21.56 36.21
N GLU A 201 -0.29 -21.92 36.53
CA GLU A 201 0.68 -21.00 37.12
C GLU A 201 1.27 -20.01 36.12
N ARG A 202 1.64 -20.49 34.92
CA ARG A 202 2.32 -19.70 33.88
C ARG A 202 1.38 -19.00 32.91
N MET A 203 0.23 -19.59 32.64
CA MET A 203 -0.78 -19.13 31.66
C MET A 203 -2.14 -18.92 32.37
N PRO A 204 -2.22 -18.10 33.43
CA PRO A 204 -3.46 -17.95 34.21
C PRO A 204 -4.59 -17.34 33.39
N PRO A 205 -5.87 -17.63 33.67
CA PRO A 205 -7.00 -17.16 32.90
C PRO A 205 -7.18 -15.64 32.95
N GLY A 206 -8.02 -15.11 32.06
CA GLY A 206 -8.38 -13.68 31.98
C GLY A 206 -7.57 -12.88 30.95
N LEU A 207 -6.61 -13.48 30.26
CA LEU A 207 -6.02 -12.89 29.09
C LEU A 207 -6.99 -13.06 27.89
N LEU A 208 -7.30 -11.98 27.20
CA LEU A 208 -8.22 -11.98 26.06
C LEU A 208 -7.53 -12.27 24.71
N LYS A 209 -6.21 -12.19 24.68
CA LYS A 209 -5.34 -12.48 23.55
C LYS A 209 -4.67 -13.86 23.70
N ARG A 210 -3.90 -14.31 22.68
CA ARG A 210 -3.20 -15.61 22.73
C ARG A 210 -2.02 -15.61 23.69
N TRP A 211 -1.67 -16.80 24.17
CA TRP A 211 -0.37 -17.08 24.78
C TRP A 211 0.69 -17.36 23.69
N PRO A 212 1.99 -17.12 23.95
CA PRO A 212 3.05 -17.41 22.98
C PRO A 212 3.22 -18.92 22.75
N GLY A 213 3.53 -19.30 21.53
CA GLY A 213 3.69 -20.71 21.13
C GLY A 213 2.37 -21.40 20.79
N TYR A 214 2.26 -22.70 21.02
CA TYR A 214 1.08 -23.50 20.66
C TYR A 214 -0.06 -23.29 21.63
N GLY A 215 -1.31 -23.36 21.15
CA GLY A 215 -2.53 -23.15 21.94
C GLY A 215 -2.88 -24.32 22.87
N ILE A 216 -1.94 -24.72 23.76
CA ILE A 216 -2.12 -25.85 24.68
C ILE A 216 -3.26 -25.60 25.66
N GLU A 217 -3.46 -24.37 26.12
CA GLU A 217 -4.55 -23.99 27.01
C GLU A 217 -5.91 -24.03 26.31
N ARG A 218 -5.92 -23.80 25.00
CA ARG A 218 -7.11 -23.89 24.16
C ARG A 218 -7.47 -25.35 23.92
N PHE A 219 -6.49 -26.18 23.57
CA PHE A 219 -6.66 -27.61 23.39
C PHE A 219 -7.15 -28.30 24.66
N LEU A 220 -6.71 -27.88 25.83
CA LEU A 220 -7.23 -28.41 27.11
C LEU A 220 -8.75 -28.21 27.27
N ARG A 221 -9.29 -27.11 26.71
CA ARG A 221 -10.75 -26.83 26.71
C ARG A 221 -11.49 -27.59 25.61
N ALA A 222 -10.81 -27.97 24.55
CA ALA A 222 -11.37 -28.68 23.38
C ALA A 222 -10.47 -29.85 22.95
N PRO A 223 -10.30 -30.91 23.77
CA PRO A 223 -9.21 -31.91 23.62
C PRO A 223 -9.30 -32.77 22.37
N ASN A 224 -10.41 -32.74 21.65
CA ASN A 224 -10.57 -33.47 20.40
C ASN A 224 -10.38 -32.59 19.16
N ASN A 225 -9.92 -31.34 19.32
CA ASN A 225 -9.81 -30.38 18.24
C ASN A 225 -8.35 -29.95 18.01
N LEU A 226 -7.66 -30.60 17.08
CA LEU A 226 -6.30 -30.26 16.72
C LEU A 226 -6.18 -28.84 16.11
N ASN A 227 -7.27 -28.23 15.63
CA ASN A 227 -7.22 -26.84 15.17
C ASN A 227 -6.65 -25.89 16.22
N GLU A 228 -6.92 -26.15 17.52
CA GLU A 228 -6.44 -25.34 18.64
C GLU A 228 -4.91 -25.34 18.78
N ILE A 229 -4.25 -26.41 18.33
CA ILE A 229 -2.77 -26.52 18.30
C ILE A 229 -2.20 -25.89 17.02
N PHE A 230 -2.87 -26.10 15.87
CA PHE A 230 -2.37 -25.61 14.59
C PHE A 230 -2.60 -24.10 14.39
N ALA A 231 -3.72 -23.55 14.92
CA ALA A 231 -3.94 -22.12 14.95
C ALA A 231 -2.98 -21.45 15.94
N GLY A 232 -2.05 -20.67 15.42
CA GLY A 232 -0.98 -20.05 16.19
C GLY A 232 0.33 -20.83 16.18
N SER A 233 0.44 -21.90 15.38
CA SER A 233 1.68 -22.69 15.26
C SER A 233 2.78 -22.03 14.41
N GLU A 234 2.51 -20.89 13.77
CA GLU A 234 3.47 -20.09 13.03
C GLU A 234 4.18 -20.85 11.88
N GLY A 235 3.45 -21.82 11.30
CA GLY A 235 3.99 -22.66 10.24
C GLY A 235 5.13 -23.60 10.69
N THR A 236 5.22 -23.92 11.98
CA THR A 236 6.25 -24.82 12.53
C THR A 236 5.81 -26.29 12.60
N LEU A 237 4.53 -26.61 12.45
CA LEU A 237 3.98 -27.96 12.52
C LEU A 237 3.65 -28.55 11.16
N ALA A 238 3.08 -27.77 10.28
CA ALA A 238 2.69 -28.14 8.91
C ALA A 238 2.43 -26.88 8.09
N ALA A 239 2.18 -27.03 6.78
CA ALA A 239 1.69 -25.97 5.91
C ALA A 239 0.16 -26.03 5.86
N ILE A 240 -0.53 -24.90 6.09
CA ILE A 240 -1.98 -24.78 5.96
C ILE A 240 -2.29 -24.49 4.49
N PHE A 241 -3.08 -25.37 3.85
CA PHE A 241 -3.47 -25.22 2.45
C PHE A 241 -4.87 -24.60 2.29
N SER A 242 -5.85 -25.06 3.04
CA SER A 242 -7.20 -24.50 3.04
C SER A 242 -7.84 -24.57 4.44
N ALA A 243 -8.89 -23.79 4.66
CA ALA A 243 -9.65 -23.77 5.90
C ALA A 243 -11.15 -23.67 5.63
N GLU A 244 -11.93 -24.25 6.51
CA GLU A 244 -13.35 -23.97 6.68
C GLU A 244 -13.50 -23.07 7.91
N LEU A 245 -14.13 -21.91 7.72
CA LEU A 245 -14.19 -20.85 8.70
C LEU A 245 -15.64 -20.53 9.06
N LYS A 246 -15.90 -20.25 10.33
CA LYS A 246 -17.15 -19.68 10.80
C LYS A 246 -17.23 -18.22 10.41
N ILE A 247 -18.38 -17.79 9.90
CA ILE A 247 -18.71 -16.40 9.59
C ILE A 247 -19.72 -15.85 10.58
N SER A 248 -19.72 -14.52 10.74
CA SER A 248 -20.58 -13.81 11.68
C SER A 248 -21.51 -12.85 10.94
N PRO A 249 -22.77 -12.67 11.39
CA PRO A 249 -23.64 -11.63 10.85
C PRO A 249 -23.01 -10.24 11.00
N LEU A 250 -23.26 -9.37 10.03
CA LEU A 250 -22.87 -7.97 10.15
C LEU A 250 -23.59 -7.29 11.32
N PRO A 251 -22.93 -6.40 12.07
CA PRO A 251 -23.58 -5.63 13.12
C PRO A 251 -24.75 -4.79 12.56
N ARG A 252 -25.89 -4.83 13.24
CA ARG A 252 -27.09 -4.07 12.83
C ARG A 252 -26.94 -2.57 13.00
N ALA A 253 -26.18 -2.15 14.00
CA ALA A 253 -25.91 -0.76 14.33
C ALA A 253 -24.46 -0.60 14.80
N LYS A 254 -23.90 0.58 14.58
CA LYS A 254 -22.56 0.96 15.07
C LYS A 254 -22.57 2.39 15.54
N GLY A 255 -21.73 2.70 16.52
CA GLY A 255 -21.48 4.08 16.93
C GLY A 255 -20.13 4.21 17.60
N LEU A 256 -19.46 5.34 17.41
CA LEU A 256 -18.18 5.66 18.00
C LEU A 256 -18.31 6.78 19.04
N GLY A 257 -17.68 6.58 20.20
CA GLY A 257 -17.32 7.63 21.13
C GLY A 257 -15.82 7.89 21.04
N LEU A 258 -15.45 9.14 20.90
CA LEU A 258 -14.07 9.61 20.89
C LEU A 258 -13.82 10.37 22.19
N VAL A 259 -12.87 9.92 23.01
CA VAL A 259 -12.49 10.59 24.25
C VAL A 259 -11.05 11.03 24.15
N PHE A 260 -10.81 12.31 24.38
CA PHE A 260 -9.51 12.96 24.21
C PHE A 260 -8.87 13.24 25.58
N PHE A 261 -7.57 12.97 25.72
CA PHE A 261 -6.86 13.05 27.01
C PHE A 261 -5.59 13.89 26.91
N ALA A 262 -5.16 14.42 28.07
CA ALA A 262 -3.91 15.15 28.24
C ALA A 262 -2.69 14.21 28.37
N SER A 263 -2.90 12.91 28.61
CA SER A 263 -1.82 11.94 28.74
C SER A 263 -2.26 10.51 28.37
N VAL A 264 -1.29 9.67 28.03
CA VAL A 264 -1.51 8.22 27.84
C VAL A 264 -1.97 7.55 29.15
N ALA A 265 -1.42 7.99 30.29
CA ALA A 265 -1.75 7.39 31.59
C ALA A 265 -3.23 7.59 31.95
N GLU A 266 -3.80 8.79 31.72
CA GLU A 266 -5.21 9.07 31.92
C GLU A 266 -6.09 8.20 30.97
N ALA A 267 -5.69 8.06 29.70
CA ALA A 267 -6.40 7.24 28.75
C ALA A 267 -6.44 5.75 29.17
N MET A 268 -5.33 5.23 29.73
CA MET A 268 -5.27 3.86 30.21
C MET A 268 -6.18 3.64 31.43
N GLN A 269 -6.21 4.61 32.35
CA GLN A 269 -7.12 4.54 33.50
C GLN A 269 -8.59 4.58 33.04
N ALA A 270 -8.95 5.50 32.16
CA ALA A 270 -10.27 5.59 31.56
C ALA A 270 -10.67 4.31 30.78
N THR A 271 -9.70 3.64 30.16
CA THR A 271 -9.95 2.36 29.48
C THR A 271 -10.55 1.34 30.45
N VAL A 272 -9.97 1.17 31.64
CA VAL A 272 -10.46 0.22 32.65
C VAL A 272 -11.88 0.61 33.10
N GLU A 273 -12.15 1.89 33.31
CA GLU A 273 -13.46 2.40 33.71
C GLU A 273 -14.55 2.22 32.63
N LEU A 274 -14.14 2.16 31.36
CA LEU A 274 -15.06 1.99 30.21
C LEU A 274 -15.39 0.54 29.87
N LEU A 275 -14.70 -0.43 30.45
CA LEU A 275 -14.95 -1.85 30.20
C LEU A 275 -16.34 -2.30 30.67
N ASP A 276 -16.91 -1.65 31.72
CA ASP A 276 -18.26 -1.95 32.23
C ASP A 276 -19.36 -1.66 31.20
N LEU A 277 -19.10 -0.74 30.23
CA LEU A 277 -20.02 -0.46 29.13
C LEU A 277 -20.02 -1.57 28.06
N LYS A 278 -19.21 -2.61 28.20
CA LYS A 278 -19.08 -3.73 27.27
C LYS A 278 -18.92 -3.24 25.82
N PRO A 279 -17.90 -2.43 25.52
CA PRO A 279 -17.67 -1.92 24.17
C PRO A 279 -17.26 -3.05 23.22
N ALA A 280 -17.59 -2.90 21.94
CA ALA A 280 -17.12 -3.79 20.89
C ALA A 280 -15.61 -3.63 20.66
N ALA A 281 -15.09 -2.41 20.84
CA ALA A 281 -13.67 -2.09 20.84
C ALA A 281 -13.38 -0.86 21.70
N ILE A 282 -12.19 -0.81 22.34
CA ILE A 282 -11.56 0.42 22.81
C ILE A 282 -10.16 0.44 22.19
N GLU A 283 -9.97 1.39 21.28
CA GLU A 283 -8.69 1.58 20.59
C GLU A 283 -8.00 2.85 21.07
N HIS A 284 -6.70 2.77 21.24
CA HIS A 284 -5.88 3.89 21.63
C HIS A 284 -5.01 4.38 20.46
N ILE A 285 -4.93 5.69 20.28
CA ILE A 285 -3.94 6.37 19.44
C ILE A 285 -3.35 7.57 20.18
N ASP A 286 -2.04 7.77 20.03
CA ASP A 286 -1.30 8.84 20.67
C ASP A 286 -0.82 9.92 19.70
N ARG A 287 -0.32 11.03 20.25
CA ARG A 287 0.16 12.18 19.48
C ARG A 287 1.30 11.84 18.53
N PRO A 288 2.34 11.06 18.89
CA PRO A 288 3.37 10.63 17.95
C PRO A 288 2.81 9.96 16.70
N LEU A 289 1.72 9.18 16.83
CA LEU A 289 1.07 8.54 15.69
C LEU A 289 0.26 9.54 14.86
N PHE A 290 -0.69 10.27 15.45
CA PHE A 290 -1.57 11.13 14.65
C PHE A 290 -0.86 12.39 14.13
N ASP A 291 0.28 12.79 14.68
CA ASP A 291 1.12 13.84 14.11
C ASP A 291 1.76 13.42 12.77
N GLN A 292 1.99 12.13 12.52
CA GLN A 292 2.46 11.64 11.22
C GLN A 292 1.43 11.81 10.09
N THR A 293 0.18 12.11 10.41
CA THR A 293 -0.84 12.43 9.40
C THR A 293 -0.78 13.87 8.90
N LYS A 294 0.00 14.75 9.54
CA LYS A 294 0.24 16.11 9.07
C LYS A 294 0.79 16.07 7.65
N SER A 295 0.32 16.96 6.80
CA SER A 295 0.74 17.08 5.39
C SER A 295 0.39 15.87 4.49
N GLN A 296 -0.36 14.88 4.98
CA GLN A 296 -0.83 13.77 4.17
C GLN A 296 -2.28 14.02 3.71
N LEU A 297 -2.47 14.13 2.39
CA LEU A 297 -3.78 14.39 1.78
C LEU A 297 -4.85 13.37 2.20
N LEU A 298 -4.47 12.11 2.32
CA LEU A 298 -5.36 11.00 2.68
C LEU A 298 -6.05 11.19 4.04
N PHE A 299 -5.40 11.87 4.98
CA PHE A 299 -5.88 12.00 6.37
C PHE A 299 -6.37 13.41 6.71
N ARG A 300 -6.43 14.35 5.76
CA ARG A 300 -6.88 15.72 6.00
C ARG A 300 -8.28 15.75 6.63
N ASP A 301 -9.25 15.11 6.00
CA ASP A 301 -10.64 15.10 6.48
C ASP A 301 -10.78 14.44 7.86
N ALA A 302 -9.96 13.44 8.15
CA ALA A 302 -9.91 12.80 9.46
C ALA A 302 -9.33 13.73 10.53
N ARG A 303 -8.27 14.51 10.22
CA ARG A 303 -7.68 15.50 11.13
C ARG A 303 -8.67 16.61 11.46
N ASP A 304 -9.38 17.12 10.44
CA ASP A 304 -10.40 18.14 10.60
C ASP A 304 -11.55 17.63 11.48
N LEU A 305 -12.02 16.40 11.21
CA LEU A 305 -13.05 15.74 12.03
C LEU A 305 -12.61 15.58 13.49
N LEU A 306 -11.35 15.21 13.73
CA LEU A 306 -10.78 15.02 15.08
C LEU A 306 -10.35 16.34 15.74
N GLU A 307 -10.38 17.46 15.02
CA GLU A 307 -10.01 18.81 15.51
C GLU A 307 -8.55 18.86 16.05
N LEU A 308 -7.63 18.08 15.44
CA LEU A 308 -6.29 17.88 15.98
C LEU A 308 -5.41 19.13 15.92
N ASP A 309 -5.68 20.04 14.98
CA ASP A 309 -4.90 21.26 14.79
C ASP A 309 -5.45 22.45 15.60
N THR A 310 -6.72 22.37 16.04
CA THR A 310 -7.41 23.44 16.78
C THR A 310 -7.59 23.15 18.26
N LYS A 311 -7.69 21.87 18.64
CA LYS A 311 -7.90 21.43 20.03
C LYS A 311 -6.89 20.32 20.38
N PRO A 312 -5.67 20.68 20.81
CA PRO A 312 -4.60 19.71 21.04
C PRO A 312 -4.95 18.70 22.14
N CYS A 313 -4.42 17.48 21.96
CA CYS A 313 -4.47 16.39 22.94
C CYS A 313 -3.22 15.53 22.80
N GLU A 314 -2.94 14.69 23.79
CA GLU A 314 -1.82 13.73 23.74
C GLU A 314 -2.31 12.32 23.41
N SER A 315 -3.61 12.04 23.59
CA SER A 315 -4.14 10.67 23.53
C SER A 315 -5.62 10.67 23.17
N ILE A 316 -6.07 9.68 22.40
CA ILE A 316 -7.48 9.50 22.00
C ILE A 316 -7.85 8.05 22.22
N LEU A 317 -8.96 7.81 22.94
CA LEU A 317 -9.65 6.54 22.94
C LEU A 317 -10.80 6.57 21.92
N ILE A 318 -10.84 5.54 21.08
CA ILE A 318 -11.89 5.26 20.11
C ILE A 318 -12.70 4.11 20.68
N VAL A 319 -13.91 4.39 21.14
CA VAL A 319 -14.80 3.43 21.81
C VAL A 319 -15.96 3.09 20.89
N GLU A 320 -16.05 1.85 20.43
CA GLU A 320 -17.08 1.41 19.49
C GLU A 320 -18.13 0.53 20.18
N PHE A 321 -19.38 0.73 19.82
CA PHE A 321 -20.52 -0.06 20.31
C PHE A 321 -21.32 -0.64 19.14
N TYR A 322 -21.79 -1.90 19.30
CA TYR A 322 -22.66 -2.61 18.36
C TYR A 322 -24.07 -2.86 18.91
N GLU A 323 -24.22 -2.82 20.23
CA GLU A 323 -25.49 -3.02 20.93
C GLU A 323 -25.84 -1.77 21.73
N ASP A 324 -27.14 -1.47 21.88
CA ASP A 324 -27.66 -0.35 22.67
C ASP A 324 -26.91 0.98 22.39
N VAL A 325 -26.58 1.18 21.12
CA VAL A 325 -25.62 2.21 20.67
C VAL A 325 -25.96 3.59 21.19
N ALA A 326 -27.24 4.00 21.10
CA ALA A 326 -27.67 5.33 21.53
C ALA A 326 -27.53 5.53 23.05
N GLU A 327 -27.90 4.53 23.83
CA GLU A 327 -27.83 4.54 25.29
C GLU A 327 -26.38 4.56 25.77
N ARG A 328 -25.55 3.63 25.27
CA ARG A 328 -24.12 3.54 25.66
C ARG A 328 -23.33 4.77 25.29
N LEU A 329 -23.59 5.38 24.13
CA LEU A 329 -22.99 6.67 23.76
C LEU A 329 -23.44 7.81 24.68
N SER A 330 -24.70 7.82 25.11
CA SER A 330 -25.21 8.81 26.06
C SER A 330 -24.55 8.68 27.43
N ILE A 331 -24.41 7.44 27.94
CA ILE A 331 -23.70 7.14 29.19
C ILE A 331 -22.23 7.57 29.10
N LEU A 332 -21.56 7.24 27.99
CA LEU A 332 -20.17 7.65 27.75
C LEU A 332 -20.01 9.17 27.82
N GLN A 333 -20.91 9.92 27.17
CA GLN A 333 -20.88 11.40 27.23
C GLN A 333 -21.12 11.94 28.64
N ALA A 334 -22.03 11.30 29.39
CA ALA A 334 -22.36 11.73 30.76
C ALA A 334 -21.21 11.54 31.75
N ARG A 335 -20.28 10.62 31.49
CA ARG A 335 -19.09 10.39 32.35
C ARG A 335 -18.08 11.53 32.35
N LYS A 336 -18.09 12.42 31.33
CA LYS A 336 -17.20 13.61 31.24
C LYS A 336 -15.73 13.26 31.41
N LEU A 337 -15.27 12.17 30.81
CA LEU A 337 -13.88 11.72 30.88
C LEU A 337 -12.97 12.59 30.00
N GLY A 338 -11.73 12.77 30.45
CA GLY A 338 -10.67 13.48 29.70
C GLY A 338 -10.99 14.93 29.41
N LEU A 339 -10.39 15.45 28.35
CA LEU A 339 -10.51 16.86 27.92
C LEU A 339 -11.84 17.17 27.22
N ARG A 340 -12.32 16.22 26.42
CA ARG A 340 -13.57 16.31 25.66
C ARG A 340 -14.02 14.94 25.17
N THR A 341 -15.31 14.82 24.87
CA THR A 341 -15.90 13.63 24.23
C THR A 341 -16.67 14.05 22.98
N LYS A 342 -16.50 13.30 21.88
CA LYS A 342 -17.24 13.47 20.62
C LYS A 342 -17.88 12.15 20.24
N VAL A 343 -19.14 12.15 19.77
CA VAL A 343 -19.82 10.94 19.31
C VAL A 343 -20.11 11.01 17.84
N LEU A 344 -19.96 9.86 17.17
CA LEU A 344 -20.18 9.70 15.75
C LEU A 344 -21.16 8.55 15.50
N LYS A 345 -22.16 8.79 14.67
CA LYS A 345 -23.15 7.80 14.23
C LYS A 345 -23.15 7.60 12.72
N ASP A 346 -22.56 8.54 12.00
CA ASP A 346 -22.42 8.45 10.56
C ASP A 346 -21.26 7.55 10.15
N THR A 347 -21.54 6.61 9.25
CA THR A 347 -20.56 5.61 8.79
C THR A 347 -19.36 6.23 8.10
N ALA A 348 -19.55 7.30 7.32
CA ALA A 348 -18.43 7.94 6.61
C ALA A 348 -17.46 8.58 7.60
N HIS A 349 -17.94 9.29 8.63
CA HIS A 349 -17.11 9.86 9.69
C HIS A 349 -16.42 8.77 10.52
N MET A 350 -17.12 7.68 10.87
CA MET A 350 -16.50 6.56 11.58
C MET A 350 -15.35 5.94 10.77
N ASN A 351 -15.53 5.78 9.45
CA ASN A 351 -14.50 5.26 8.56
C ASN A 351 -13.26 6.15 8.49
N LEU A 352 -13.42 7.47 8.53
CA LEU A 352 -12.28 8.41 8.61
C LEU A 352 -11.44 8.16 9.86
N VAL A 353 -12.06 8.00 11.02
CA VAL A 353 -11.36 7.69 12.29
C VAL A 353 -10.62 6.35 12.19
N TRP A 354 -11.31 5.31 11.74
CA TRP A 354 -10.73 3.98 11.57
C TRP A 354 -9.59 3.97 10.55
N SER A 355 -9.61 4.84 9.53
CA SER A 355 -8.52 4.95 8.54
C SER A 355 -7.20 5.37 9.20
N VAL A 356 -7.23 6.35 10.09
CA VAL A 356 -6.05 6.78 10.86
C VAL A 356 -5.54 5.65 11.75
N ARG A 357 -6.45 4.97 12.48
CA ARG A 357 -6.07 3.88 13.38
C ARG A 357 -5.43 2.71 12.64
N LYS A 358 -6.00 2.28 11.50
CA LYS A 358 -5.48 1.18 10.68
C LYS A 358 -4.12 1.49 10.04
N ALA A 359 -3.85 2.75 9.73
CA ALA A 359 -2.58 3.17 9.15
C ALA A 359 -1.43 3.27 10.17
N GLY A 360 -1.68 3.11 11.47
CA GLY A 360 -0.77 3.42 12.58
C GLY A 360 0.66 2.90 12.41
N LEU A 361 0.85 1.61 12.09
CA LEU A 361 2.19 1.04 11.84
C LEU A 361 2.96 1.82 10.77
N SER A 362 2.33 2.01 9.63
CA SER A 362 3.00 2.61 8.46
C SER A 362 3.18 4.12 8.61
N LEU A 363 2.27 4.79 9.33
CA LEU A 363 2.43 6.21 9.68
C LEU A 363 3.67 6.41 10.55
N LEU A 364 3.83 5.61 11.58
CA LEU A 364 4.97 5.70 12.50
C LEU A 364 6.30 5.44 11.78
N THR A 365 6.36 4.43 10.92
CA THR A 365 7.57 4.15 10.13
C THR A 365 7.86 5.19 9.06
N GLY A 366 6.87 5.99 8.67
CA GLY A 366 7.04 7.15 7.78
C GLY A 366 7.68 8.38 8.44
N ARG A 367 8.05 8.33 9.73
CA ARG A 367 8.79 9.41 10.42
C ARG A 367 10.08 9.73 9.68
N VAL A 368 10.34 11.01 9.49
CA VAL A 368 11.59 11.52 8.88
C VAL A 368 12.78 11.33 9.82
N GLY A 369 13.94 11.01 9.27
CA GLY A 369 15.18 10.76 10.02
C GLY A 369 15.51 9.27 10.19
N ALA A 370 16.73 8.96 10.64
CA ALA A 370 17.20 7.58 10.81
C ALA A 370 16.55 6.87 12.01
N ALA A 371 16.24 7.61 13.07
CA ALA A 371 15.56 7.06 14.23
C ALA A 371 14.08 6.79 13.94
N LYS A 372 13.66 5.54 14.00
CA LYS A 372 12.30 5.09 13.69
C LYS A 372 11.62 4.45 14.90
N PRO A 373 10.29 4.49 14.99
CA PRO A 373 9.52 3.68 15.93
C PRO A 373 9.63 2.19 15.59
N VAL A 374 10.48 1.46 16.30
CA VAL A 374 10.85 0.06 15.99
C VAL A 374 9.84 -0.93 16.58
N ALA A 375 9.50 -1.96 15.80
CA ALA A 375 8.63 -3.05 16.22
C ALA A 375 9.46 -4.23 16.75
N PHE A 376 9.44 -4.48 18.08
CA PHE A 376 10.08 -5.62 18.71
C PHE A 376 9.45 -6.03 20.06
N ILE A 377 8.95 -5.06 20.84
CA ILE A 377 8.27 -5.30 22.13
C ILE A 377 6.75 -5.07 22.06
N GLU A 378 6.24 -4.72 20.90
CA GLU A 378 4.90 -4.16 20.67
C GLU A 378 3.75 -5.15 20.80
N ASP A 379 4.02 -6.46 20.92
CA ASP A 379 2.99 -7.51 20.90
C ASP A 379 2.69 -8.09 22.30
N ALA A 380 3.09 -7.40 23.33
CA ALA A 380 2.86 -7.84 24.69
C ALA A 380 1.46 -7.43 25.19
N ALA A 381 0.75 -8.40 25.78
CA ALA A 381 -0.56 -8.16 26.36
C ALA A 381 -0.61 -8.57 27.84
N VAL A 382 -1.33 -7.78 28.61
CA VAL A 382 -1.68 -8.05 30.01
C VAL A 382 -3.19 -8.11 30.16
N ARG A 383 -3.71 -8.48 31.33
CA ARG A 383 -5.16 -8.37 31.57
C ARG A 383 -5.57 -6.88 31.50
N PRO A 384 -6.74 -6.55 30.93
CA PRO A 384 -7.13 -5.16 30.76
C PRO A 384 -7.02 -4.29 32.03
N ALA A 385 -7.40 -4.84 33.20
CA ALA A 385 -7.29 -4.15 34.47
C ALA A 385 -5.85 -3.79 34.89
N GLN A 386 -4.84 -4.48 34.36
CA GLN A 386 -3.42 -4.24 34.65
C GLN A 386 -2.77 -3.21 33.71
N LEU A 387 -3.49 -2.79 32.66
CA LEU A 387 -2.94 -1.96 31.60
C LEU A 387 -2.33 -0.63 32.12
N PRO A 388 -2.94 0.12 33.05
CA PRO A 388 -2.35 1.35 33.55
C PRO A 388 -0.99 1.15 34.23
N GLU A 389 -0.86 0.08 35.03
CA GLU A 389 0.39 -0.23 35.73
C GLU A 389 1.46 -0.76 34.78
N TYR A 390 1.06 -1.59 33.82
CA TYR A 390 1.96 -2.10 32.78
C TYR A 390 2.55 -0.97 31.95
N VAL A 391 1.73 0.01 31.52
CA VAL A 391 2.22 1.19 30.77
C VAL A 391 3.16 2.03 31.61
N ARG A 392 2.88 2.24 32.91
CA ARG A 392 3.84 2.91 33.82
C ARG A 392 5.17 2.16 33.92
N GLY A 393 5.12 0.83 33.98
CA GLY A 393 6.31 -0.02 33.96
C GLY A 393 7.14 0.17 32.70
N LEU A 394 6.52 0.16 31.51
CA LEU A 394 7.20 0.42 30.24
C LEU A 394 7.82 1.83 30.19
N GLN A 395 7.08 2.85 30.65
CA GLN A 395 7.62 4.21 30.73
C GLN A 395 8.83 4.31 31.65
N SER A 396 8.84 3.56 32.77
CA SER A 396 10.00 3.50 33.69
C SER A 396 11.23 2.82 33.09
N ILE A 397 11.05 1.92 32.15
CA ILE A 397 12.15 1.31 31.36
C ILE A 397 12.74 2.30 30.36
N MET A 398 11.89 3.04 29.62
CA MET A 398 12.32 3.87 28.49
C MET A 398 12.83 5.26 28.93
N LYS A 399 12.22 5.87 29.95
CA LYS A 399 12.55 7.23 30.38
C LYS A 399 14.03 7.41 30.79
N PRO A 400 14.66 6.51 31.56
CA PRO A 400 16.09 6.64 31.89
C PRO A 400 17.02 6.52 30.69
N LEU A 401 16.57 5.86 29.61
CA LEU A 401 17.31 5.70 28.36
C LEU A 401 17.14 6.87 27.39
N GLY A 402 16.32 7.86 27.77
CA GLY A 402 16.00 9.00 26.91
C GLY A 402 15.21 8.62 25.66
N LEU A 403 14.44 7.55 25.70
CA LEU A 403 13.69 7.05 24.54
C LEU A 403 12.27 7.61 24.49
N GLU A 404 11.91 8.21 23.36
CA GLU A 404 10.52 8.43 22.98
C GLU A 404 9.89 7.10 22.59
N ALA A 405 8.57 6.97 22.78
CA ALA A 405 7.81 5.83 22.27
C ALA A 405 6.39 6.25 21.87
N SER A 406 5.85 5.60 20.87
CA SER A 406 4.42 5.67 20.54
C SER A 406 3.69 4.50 21.19
N TYR A 407 2.48 4.79 21.68
CA TYR A 407 1.56 3.85 22.30
C TYR A 407 0.27 3.86 21.49
N TYR A 408 -0.07 2.76 20.84
CA TYR A 408 -1.34 2.63 20.14
C TYR A 408 -1.78 1.17 20.14
N GLY A 409 -3.07 0.89 20.10
CA GLY A 409 -3.50 -0.51 20.07
C GLY A 409 -4.85 -0.78 20.70
N HIS A 410 -5.01 -2.03 21.05
CA HIS A 410 -6.25 -2.69 21.47
C HIS A 410 -6.43 -2.58 22.98
N ALA A 411 -6.71 -1.39 23.49
CA ALA A 411 -6.75 -1.10 24.92
C ALA A 411 -7.79 -1.95 25.65
N ALA A 412 -8.97 -2.22 25.03
CA ALA A 412 -10.00 -3.08 25.60
C ALA A 412 -9.51 -4.50 25.95
N THR A 413 -8.45 -4.97 25.30
CA THR A 413 -7.91 -6.32 25.47
C THR A 413 -6.56 -6.36 26.17
N GLY A 414 -6.11 -5.23 26.71
CA GLY A 414 -4.85 -5.13 27.45
C GLY A 414 -3.59 -5.17 26.57
N LEU A 415 -3.72 -4.89 25.26
CA LEU A 415 -2.61 -4.87 24.33
C LEU A 415 -2.39 -3.45 23.78
N LEU A 416 -1.17 -2.96 23.91
CA LEU A 416 -0.71 -1.74 23.24
C LEU A 416 0.56 -2.04 22.44
N HIS A 417 0.54 -1.60 21.19
CA HIS A 417 1.72 -1.64 20.34
C HIS A 417 2.67 -0.51 20.72
N VAL A 418 3.57 -0.79 21.65
CA VAL A 418 4.55 0.19 22.11
C VAL A 418 5.78 0.15 21.22
N ARG A 419 6.15 1.30 20.66
CA ARG A 419 7.23 1.40 19.68
C ARG A 419 8.25 2.46 20.11
N PRO A 420 9.35 2.06 20.76
CA PRO A 420 10.45 2.95 21.05
C PRO A 420 11.11 3.48 19.78
N VAL A 421 11.50 4.75 19.81
CA VAL A 421 12.20 5.41 18.69
C VAL A 421 13.69 5.16 18.82
N LEU A 422 14.27 4.42 17.89
CA LEU A 422 15.65 3.97 17.87
C LEU A 422 16.24 4.08 16.47
N ASP A 423 17.51 4.40 16.37
CA ASP A 423 18.31 4.33 15.16
C ASP A 423 19.10 3.02 15.12
N LEU A 424 18.65 2.06 14.33
CA LEU A 424 19.31 0.75 14.21
C LEU A 424 20.67 0.81 13.50
N HIS A 425 21.05 1.96 12.90
CA HIS A 425 22.40 2.20 12.39
C HIS A 425 23.38 2.62 13.50
N SER A 426 22.88 2.84 14.73
CA SER A 426 23.69 3.25 15.87
C SER A 426 23.99 2.09 16.81
N ALA A 427 25.28 1.81 17.06
CA ALA A 427 25.71 0.81 18.04
C ALA A 427 25.19 1.15 19.47
N ALA A 428 25.05 2.43 19.78
CA ALA A 428 24.53 2.86 21.09
C ALA A 428 23.03 2.54 21.21
N ASP A 429 22.26 2.77 20.16
CA ASP A 429 20.82 2.48 20.16
C ASP A 429 20.53 1.00 20.06
N LEU A 430 21.40 0.19 19.42
CA LEU A 430 21.30 -1.27 19.48
C LEU A 430 21.50 -1.83 20.90
N LYS A 431 22.35 -1.21 21.71
CA LYS A 431 22.45 -1.57 23.14
C LYS A 431 21.17 -1.26 23.89
N LYS A 432 20.56 -0.07 23.64
CA LYS A 432 19.28 0.29 24.22
C LYS A 432 18.16 -0.64 23.74
N PHE A 433 18.15 -1.01 22.45
CA PHE A 433 17.22 -1.97 21.87
C PHE A 433 17.22 -3.29 22.63
N ARG A 434 18.40 -3.88 22.83
CA ARG A 434 18.58 -5.12 23.63
C ARG A 434 18.10 -4.92 25.07
N GLN A 435 18.52 -3.84 25.73
CA GLN A 435 18.16 -3.57 27.11
C GLN A 435 16.64 -3.40 27.29
N VAL A 436 15.97 -2.69 26.38
CA VAL A 436 14.50 -2.52 26.41
C VAL A 436 13.80 -3.84 26.20
N ALA A 437 14.29 -4.70 25.29
CA ALA A 437 13.72 -6.02 25.05
C ALA A 437 13.79 -6.92 26.29
N ASP A 438 14.98 -7.02 26.91
CA ASP A 438 15.21 -7.84 28.10
C ASP A 438 14.33 -7.37 29.27
N GLN A 439 14.31 -6.07 29.55
CA GLN A 439 13.51 -5.51 30.65
C GLN A 439 12.00 -5.61 30.39
N THR A 440 11.57 -5.49 29.14
CA THR A 440 10.15 -5.67 28.79
C THR A 440 9.73 -7.13 28.95
N SER A 441 10.56 -8.11 28.55
CA SER A 441 10.29 -9.53 28.80
C SER A 441 10.10 -9.82 30.28
N ALA A 442 11.00 -9.32 31.13
CA ALA A 442 10.91 -9.46 32.59
C ALA A 442 9.62 -8.80 33.15
N LEU A 443 9.26 -7.61 32.66
CA LEU A 443 8.03 -6.91 33.06
C LEU A 443 6.78 -7.71 32.68
N VAL A 444 6.69 -8.23 31.44
CA VAL A 444 5.56 -9.05 31.00
C VAL A 444 5.40 -10.30 31.86
N LYS A 445 6.50 -10.96 32.20
CA LYS A 445 6.51 -12.10 33.13
C LYS A 445 5.97 -11.73 34.51
N GLN A 446 6.38 -10.56 35.05
CA GLN A 446 5.88 -10.07 36.34
C GLN A 446 4.35 -9.89 36.35
N PHE A 447 3.78 -9.38 35.25
CA PHE A 447 2.34 -9.24 35.08
C PHE A 447 1.64 -10.56 34.72
N LYS A 448 2.38 -11.66 34.56
CA LYS A 448 1.87 -12.92 34.01
C LYS A 448 1.09 -12.67 32.73
N GLY A 449 1.67 -11.87 31.83
CA GLY A 449 1.11 -11.50 30.53
C GLY A 449 1.64 -12.39 29.42
N SER A 450 1.22 -12.11 28.18
CA SER A 450 1.73 -12.76 26.96
C SER A 450 2.75 -11.88 26.27
N LEU A 451 3.91 -12.41 25.92
CA LEU A 451 4.91 -11.68 25.13
C LEU A 451 4.57 -11.65 23.62
N SER A 452 3.67 -12.52 23.18
CA SER A 452 3.22 -12.62 21.79
C SER A 452 1.72 -12.84 21.73
N ALA A 453 0.98 -11.73 21.65
CA ALA A 453 -0.45 -11.71 21.80
C ALA A 453 -1.21 -11.88 20.45
N GLU A 454 -0.61 -11.49 19.30
CA GLU A 454 -1.20 -11.62 17.96
C GLU A 454 -0.20 -11.68 16.81
N HIS A 455 1.01 -11.08 16.93
CA HIS A 455 1.99 -11.02 15.82
C HIS A 455 2.81 -12.31 15.65
N GLY A 456 2.83 -13.19 16.64
CA GLY A 456 3.65 -14.39 16.66
C GLY A 456 4.99 -14.21 17.38
N VAL A 457 5.58 -15.32 17.74
CA VAL A 457 6.90 -15.38 18.39
C VAL A 457 8.02 -15.04 17.42
N GLY A 458 8.02 -15.71 16.26
CA GLY A 458 8.98 -15.48 15.18
C GLY A 458 10.44 -15.48 15.64
N ILE A 459 11.26 -14.61 15.03
CA ILE A 459 12.64 -14.34 15.44
C ILE A 459 12.68 -13.45 16.69
N ALA A 460 11.83 -12.44 16.72
CA ALA A 460 11.88 -11.37 17.72
C ALA A 460 11.70 -11.85 19.18
N ARG A 461 11.04 -12.99 19.41
CA ARG A 461 10.65 -13.42 20.76
C ARG A 461 11.10 -14.83 21.12
N THR A 462 11.66 -15.59 20.18
CA THR A 462 12.06 -16.98 20.40
C THR A 462 13.05 -17.13 21.57
N GLU A 463 14.02 -16.24 21.76
CA GLU A 463 14.98 -16.32 22.85
C GLU A 463 14.37 -16.10 24.25
N TYR A 464 13.21 -15.44 24.33
CA TYR A 464 12.51 -15.17 25.59
C TYR A 464 11.47 -16.24 25.98
N MET A 465 11.24 -17.24 25.13
CA MET A 465 10.21 -18.27 25.38
C MET A 465 10.44 -19.05 26.67
N ARG A 466 11.71 -19.39 26.97
CA ARG A 466 12.07 -20.08 28.21
C ARG A 466 11.75 -19.23 29.45
N GLU A 467 12.04 -17.95 29.41
CA GLU A 467 11.70 -17.02 30.50
C GLU A 467 10.19 -16.93 30.73
N GLN A 468 9.40 -16.91 29.67
CA GLN A 468 7.94 -16.77 29.72
C GLN A 468 7.25 -18.06 30.20
N LEU A 469 7.59 -19.20 29.64
CA LEU A 469 6.85 -20.45 29.81
C LEU A 469 7.51 -21.43 30.82
N GLY A 470 8.80 -21.27 31.08
CA GLY A 470 9.55 -22.28 31.82
C GLY A 470 9.93 -23.48 30.95
N ASP A 471 10.82 -24.33 31.50
CA ASP A 471 11.32 -25.50 30.77
C ASP A 471 10.22 -26.52 30.53
N GLU A 472 9.36 -26.78 31.51
CA GLU A 472 8.33 -27.84 31.48
C GLU A 472 7.32 -27.56 30.32
N LEU A 473 6.73 -26.37 30.23
CA LEU A 473 5.76 -26.07 29.16
C LEU A 473 6.45 -25.96 27.80
N LEU A 474 7.71 -25.51 27.76
CA LEU A 474 8.48 -25.48 26.53
C LEU A 474 8.79 -26.90 26.02
N ASP A 475 9.06 -27.83 26.91
CA ASP A 475 9.25 -29.23 26.56
C ASP A 475 7.96 -29.92 26.12
N VAL A 476 6.81 -29.59 26.72
CA VAL A 476 5.49 -29.99 26.22
C VAL A 476 5.30 -29.53 24.77
N MET A 477 5.56 -28.26 24.48
CA MET A 477 5.44 -27.73 23.12
C MET A 477 6.44 -28.37 22.16
N ARG A 478 7.67 -28.67 22.62
CA ARG A 478 8.68 -29.38 21.82
C ARG A 478 8.26 -30.83 21.52
N ALA A 479 7.62 -31.49 22.45
CA ALA A 479 7.07 -32.82 22.24
C ALA A 479 5.92 -32.82 21.22
N ILE A 480 5.09 -31.76 21.22
CA ILE A 480 4.06 -31.51 20.17
C ILE A 480 4.72 -31.30 18.81
N LYS A 481 5.75 -30.43 18.72
CA LYS A 481 6.53 -30.23 17.49
C LYS A 481 7.06 -31.54 16.95
N ASN A 482 7.68 -32.35 17.78
CA ASN A 482 8.27 -33.65 17.40
C ASN A 482 7.21 -34.69 16.97
N ALA A 483 5.96 -34.58 17.42
CA ALA A 483 4.89 -35.45 16.99
C ALA A 483 4.48 -35.19 15.52
N PHE A 484 4.53 -33.93 15.06
CA PHE A 484 4.12 -33.53 13.71
C PHE A 484 5.29 -33.32 12.75
N ASP A 485 6.44 -32.87 13.25
CA ASP A 485 7.64 -32.59 12.47
C ASP A 485 8.93 -33.07 13.16
N PRO A 486 9.13 -34.39 13.25
CA PRO A 486 10.25 -34.96 13.99
C PRO A 486 11.64 -34.62 13.44
N LYS A 487 11.70 -34.22 12.15
CA LYS A 487 12.94 -33.79 11.49
C LYS A 487 13.20 -32.28 11.60
N ASN A 488 12.32 -31.54 12.26
CA ASN A 488 12.41 -30.08 12.40
C ASN A 488 12.62 -29.37 11.07
N ILE A 489 11.80 -29.73 10.06
CA ILE A 489 11.87 -29.20 8.71
C ILE A 489 11.09 -27.88 8.59
N PHE A 490 9.93 -27.80 9.27
CA PHE A 490 9.07 -26.64 9.21
C PHE A 490 9.57 -25.51 10.12
N ASN A 491 9.89 -24.37 9.50
CA ASN A 491 10.23 -23.09 10.12
C ASN A 491 11.18 -23.21 11.34
N PRO A 492 12.33 -23.90 11.21
CA PRO A 492 13.19 -24.21 12.34
C PRO A 492 13.79 -22.97 12.99
N GLY A 493 14.10 -23.05 14.29
CA GLY A 493 14.68 -21.96 15.08
C GLY A 493 13.67 -20.93 15.56
N LYS A 494 12.37 -21.12 15.29
CA LYS A 494 11.28 -20.27 15.80
C LYS A 494 10.45 -21.02 16.84
N ILE A 495 9.92 -20.29 17.83
CA ILE A 495 9.30 -20.80 19.05
C ILE A 495 10.33 -21.48 19.97
N PHE A 496 11.23 -22.28 19.42
CA PHE A 496 12.28 -23.01 20.16
C PHE A 496 13.65 -22.46 19.79
N ALA A 497 14.31 -21.80 20.74
CA ALA A 497 15.65 -21.28 20.53
C ALA A 497 16.64 -22.42 20.27
N ASP A 498 17.35 -22.40 19.16
CA ASP A 498 18.42 -23.31 18.77
C ASP A 498 19.75 -22.57 18.52
N GLY A 499 19.80 -21.29 18.89
CA GLY A 499 20.98 -20.44 18.74
C GLY A 499 21.07 -19.68 17.40
N ARG A 500 20.24 -20.01 16.40
CA ARG A 500 20.24 -19.33 15.08
C ARG A 500 19.76 -17.89 15.18
N HIS A 501 18.69 -17.66 15.94
CA HIS A 501 17.98 -16.41 15.99
C HIS A 501 18.06 -15.78 17.37
N LYS A 502 18.53 -14.53 17.38
CA LYS A 502 18.47 -13.61 18.52
C LYS A 502 17.74 -12.35 18.05
N ILE A 503 17.19 -11.60 18.98
CA ILE A 503 16.42 -10.40 18.65
C ILE A 503 17.25 -9.35 17.90
N ASP A 504 18.55 -9.33 18.07
CA ASP A 504 19.49 -8.36 17.50
C ASP A 504 20.38 -8.90 16.38
N ASN A 505 20.16 -10.14 15.94
CA ASN A 505 20.83 -10.65 14.74
C ASN A 505 19.92 -10.61 13.51
N HIS A 506 20.48 -10.73 12.32
CA HIS A 506 19.76 -10.67 11.03
C HIS A 506 19.02 -9.33 10.79
N LEU A 507 19.39 -8.26 11.48
CA LEU A 507 18.79 -6.96 11.25
C LEU A 507 19.04 -6.47 9.83
N ARG A 508 17.99 -6.01 9.16
CA ARG A 508 18.04 -5.44 7.80
C ARG A 508 18.81 -4.12 7.78
N GLU A 509 18.55 -3.25 8.76
CA GLU A 509 19.24 -2.00 8.98
C GLU A 509 20.21 -2.18 10.14
N ASN A 510 21.51 -1.91 9.92
CA ASN A 510 22.50 -2.08 10.97
C ASN A 510 23.76 -1.22 10.68
N PHE A 511 24.50 -0.93 11.73
CA PHE A 511 25.71 -0.11 11.66
C PHE A 511 26.92 -0.82 11.02
N VAL A 512 26.89 -2.15 10.91
CA VAL A 512 28.00 -2.94 10.35
C VAL A 512 28.05 -2.84 8.83
N ARG A 513 26.91 -2.65 8.19
CA ARG A 513 26.81 -2.60 6.72
C ARG A 513 25.89 -1.45 6.30
N PRO A 514 26.33 -0.19 6.47
CA PRO A 514 25.55 0.94 6.02
C PRO A 514 25.40 0.89 4.50
N LEU A 515 24.25 1.32 3.99
CA LEU A 515 24.04 1.49 2.56
C LEU A 515 24.85 2.67 2.05
N GLU A 516 25.59 2.47 0.99
CA GLU A 516 26.34 3.53 0.31
C GLU A 516 25.84 3.70 -1.12
N LEU A 517 25.81 4.94 -1.59
CA LEU A 517 25.44 5.24 -2.98
C LEU A 517 26.68 5.30 -3.87
N PRO A 518 26.70 4.54 -4.98
CA PRO A 518 27.78 4.63 -5.98
C PRO A 518 27.64 5.87 -6.88
N PHE A 519 26.79 6.83 -6.53
CA PHE A 519 26.51 8.04 -7.29
C PHE A 519 26.05 9.18 -6.37
N THR A 520 26.13 10.42 -6.87
CA THR A 520 25.58 11.60 -6.21
C THR A 520 24.13 11.82 -6.67
N PRO A 521 23.13 11.84 -5.76
CA PRO A 521 21.76 12.08 -6.14
C PRO A 521 21.50 13.48 -6.74
N GLN A 522 20.81 13.49 -7.87
CA GLN A 522 20.36 14.71 -8.53
C GLN A 522 19.06 15.24 -7.89
N LEU A 523 18.17 14.36 -7.49
CA LEU A 523 16.88 14.72 -6.92
C LEU A 523 17.01 15.12 -5.44
N ALA A 524 16.09 15.99 -4.98
CA ALA A 524 16.10 16.51 -3.61
C ALA A 524 15.53 15.53 -2.59
N PHE A 525 14.67 14.60 -3.01
CA PHE A 525 13.84 13.79 -2.09
C PHE A 525 13.15 14.63 -1.02
N ALA A 526 12.70 15.81 -1.42
CA ALA A 526 12.00 16.75 -0.55
C ALA A 526 10.78 16.05 0.08
N PHE A 527 10.57 16.25 1.38
CA PHE A 527 9.54 15.56 2.17
C PHE A 527 9.73 14.03 2.31
N LYS A 528 10.88 13.49 1.90
CA LYS A 528 11.21 12.06 1.89
C LYS A 528 12.57 11.78 2.55
N ASP A 529 12.83 12.36 3.70
CA ASP A 529 14.11 12.37 4.43
C ASP A 529 15.25 13.16 3.75
N GLY A 530 14.98 13.90 2.69
CA GLY A 530 15.98 14.67 1.96
C GLY A 530 17.08 13.79 1.34
N SER A 531 16.84 12.47 1.21
CA SER A 531 17.87 11.51 0.84
C SER A 531 17.29 10.30 0.11
N PHE A 532 18.05 9.78 -0.84
CA PHE A 532 17.73 8.55 -1.54
C PHE A 532 17.65 7.36 -0.57
N ILE A 533 18.66 7.17 0.28
CA ILE A 533 18.74 6.07 1.25
C ILE A 533 17.60 6.20 2.26
N GLY A 534 17.38 7.40 2.82
CA GLY A 534 16.30 7.65 3.77
C GLY A 534 14.94 7.29 3.18
N ASN A 535 14.67 7.66 1.90
CA ASN A 535 13.42 7.28 1.24
C ASN A 535 13.32 5.77 0.96
N LEU A 536 14.41 5.12 0.61
CA LEU A 536 14.45 3.66 0.41
C LEU A 536 14.15 2.92 1.72
N GLU A 537 14.72 3.37 2.83
CA GLU A 537 14.59 2.78 4.16
C GLU A 537 13.25 3.06 4.84
N GLN A 538 12.46 3.99 4.34
CA GLN A 538 11.06 4.12 4.72
C GLN A 538 10.23 2.87 4.37
N CYS A 539 10.70 2.02 3.44
CA CYS A 539 10.02 0.76 3.16
C CYS A 539 10.25 -0.26 4.29
N ASN A 540 9.27 -0.33 5.19
CA ASN A 540 9.26 -1.29 6.31
C ASN A 540 8.75 -2.70 5.95
N GLY A 541 8.51 -2.99 4.68
CA GLY A 541 8.01 -4.31 4.27
C GLY A 541 6.52 -4.58 4.57
N CYS A 542 5.74 -3.60 5.03
CA CYS A 542 4.34 -3.78 5.51
C CYS A 542 3.36 -4.39 4.48
N ALA A 543 3.81 -4.60 3.26
CA ALA A 543 3.01 -5.14 2.16
C ALA A 543 1.76 -4.30 1.78
N GLY A 544 1.66 -3.04 2.22
CA GLY A 544 0.57 -2.13 1.85
C GLY A 544 0.41 -1.94 0.34
N CYS A 545 1.47 -2.18 -0.43
CA CYS A 545 1.47 -2.17 -1.89
C CYS A 545 0.97 -3.47 -2.55
N LEU A 546 0.60 -4.48 -1.78
CA LEU A 546 0.05 -5.75 -2.29
C LEU A 546 -1.49 -5.78 -2.27
N LYS A 547 -2.15 -4.66 -1.98
CA LYS A 547 -3.61 -4.56 -2.02
C LYS A 547 -4.16 -4.64 -3.44
N GLN A 548 -5.44 -4.97 -3.57
CA GLN A 548 -6.12 -5.15 -4.87
C GLN A 548 -6.98 -3.94 -5.26
N THR A 549 -7.04 -2.92 -4.42
CA THR A 549 -7.85 -1.70 -4.61
C THR A 549 -6.98 -0.44 -4.53
N GLY A 550 -7.51 0.69 -5.00
CA GLY A 550 -6.79 1.96 -5.02
C GLY A 550 -5.88 2.12 -6.23
N ILE A 551 -4.84 2.92 -6.11
CA ILE A 551 -3.98 3.30 -7.24
C ILE A 551 -2.54 2.78 -7.14
N MET A 552 -2.11 2.26 -5.99
CA MET A 552 -0.72 1.84 -5.77
C MET A 552 -0.41 0.49 -6.42
N CYS A 553 0.71 0.44 -7.14
CA CYS A 553 1.23 -0.74 -7.82
C CYS A 553 0.26 -1.45 -8.78
N PRO A 554 -0.21 -0.76 -9.84
CA PRO A 554 -1.12 -1.36 -10.83
C PRO A 554 -0.55 -2.63 -11.47
N THR A 555 0.77 -2.74 -11.63
CA THR A 555 1.43 -3.92 -12.18
C THR A 555 1.37 -5.11 -11.21
N PHE A 556 1.41 -4.89 -9.89
CA PHE A 556 1.15 -5.94 -8.93
C PHE A 556 -0.31 -6.40 -8.96
N MET A 557 -1.27 -5.46 -9.00
CA MET A 557 -2.70 -5.79 -9.12
C MET A 557 -2.99 -6.69 -10.33
N ALA A 558 -2.28 -6.46 -11.44
CA ALA A 558 -2.44 -7.23 -12.66
C ALA A 558 -1.77 -8.62 -12.63
N THR A 559 -0.63 -8.77 -11.94
CA THR A 559 0.22 -9.98 -12.06
C THR A 559 0.32 -10.82 -10.80
N HIS A 560 0.05 -10.23 -9.63
CA HIS A 560 0.32 -10.80 -8.31
C HIS A 560 1.77 -11.23 -8.08
N GLU A 561 2.71 -10.69 -8.85
CA GLU A 561 4.13 -10.97 -8.70
C GLU A 561 4.80 -9.96 -7.75
N GLU A 562 5.54 -10.48 -6.76
CA GLU A 562 6.20 -9.65 -5.74
C GLU A 562 7.11 -8.57 -6.33
N VAL A 563 7.85 -8.88 -7.41
CA VAL A 563 8.73 -7.93 -8.12
C VAL A 563 7.98 -6.72 -8.67
N MET A 564 6.69 -6.84 -8.90
CA MET A 564 5.84 -5.75 -9.42
C MET A 564 5.36 -4.80 -8.33
N SER A 565 5.58 -5.11 -7.05
CA SER A 565 5.18 -4.28 -5.92
C SER A 565 6.22 -3.20 -5.58
N THR A 566 5.81 -2.16 -4.84
CA THR A 566 6.76 -1.15 -4.29
C THR A 566 7.75 -1.81 -3.35
N ARG A 567 7.28 -2.73 -2.47
CA ARG A 567 8.13 -3.50 -1.55
C ARG A 567 9.18 -4.31 -2.31
N GLY A 568 8.76 -5.09 -3.31
CA GLY A 568 9.68 -5.92 -4.10
C GLY A 568 10.74 -5.07 -4.80
N ARG A 569 10.35 -3.94 -5.40
CA ARG A 569 11.28 -3.02 -6.05
C ARG A 569 12.26 -2.38 -5.06
N ALA A 570 11.78 -1.96 -3.88
CA ALA A 570 12.64 -1.41 -2.83
C ALA A 570 13.65 -2.46 -2.34
N ASN A 571 13.23 -3.71 -2.15
CA ASN A 571 14.13 -4.81 -1.78
C ASN A 571 15.21 -5.05 -2.83
N ILE A 572 14.89 -4.99 -4.12
CA ILE A 572 15.88 -5.19 -5.19
C ILE A 572 16.83 -4.01 -5.30
N ILE A 573 16.37 -2.76 -5.12
CA ILE A 573 17.26 -1.59 -5.05
C ILE A 573 18.23 -1.76 -3.87
N ARG A 574 17.75 -2.14 -2.69
CA ARG A 574 18.59 -2.41 -1.52
C ARG A 574 19.60 -3.53 -1.81
N ALA A 575 19.15 -4.65 -2.37
CA ALA A 575 20.03 -5.76 -2.73
C ALA A 575 21.12 -5.36 -3.74
N ALA A 576 20.79 -4.46 -4.67
CA ALA A 576 21.75 -3.92 -5.62
C ALA A 576 22.82 -3.06 -4.92
N LEU A 577 22.41 -2.15 -4.03
CA LEU A 577 23.33 -1.31 -3.25
C LEU A 577 24.22 -2.14 -2.30
N GLU A 578 23.69 -3.24 -1.76
CA GLU A 578 24.44 -4.21 -0.94
C GLU A 578 25.28 -5.19 -1.77
N LEU A 579 25.35 -5.02 -3.10
CA LEU A 579 26.07 -5.88 -4.05
C LEU A 579 25.62 -7.36 -4.02
N ARG A 580 24.36 -7.63 -3.61
CA ARG A 580 23.75 -8.97 -3.57
C ARG A 580 23.04 -9.34 -4.89
N VAL A 581 23.29 -8.63 -5.97
CA VAL A 581 22.79 -8.91 -7.32
C VAL A 581 23.83 -9.64 -8.16
N ASN A 582 23.41 -10.31 -9.21
CA ASN A 582 24.30 -10.96 -10.15
C ASN A 582 25.21 -9.91 -10.85
N GLY A 583 26.50 -10.24 -10.94
CA GLY A 583 27.50 -9.33 -11.49
C GLY A 583 28.01 -8.27 -10.51
N HIS A 584 27.45 -8.19 -9.31
CA HIS A 584 27.84 -7.23 -8.25
C HIS A 584 27.90 -5.77 -8.73
N ASP A 585 27.03 -5.40 -9.67
CA ASP A 585 26.91 -4.03 -10.18
C ASP A 585 25.66 -3.36 -9.58
N PRO A 586 25.82 -2.32 -8.74
CA PRO A 586 24.70 -1.67 -8.06
C PRO A 586 23.77 -0.89 -9.00
N LEU A 587 24.21 -0.60 -10.22
CA LEU A 587 23.44 0.14 -11.22
C LEU A 587 22.89 -0.75 -12.34
N ARG A 588 23.48 -1.92 -12.59
CA ARG A 588 23.13 -2.77 -13.73
C ARG A 588 23.15 -4.25 -13.37
N SER A 589 21.98 -4.84 -13.27
CA SER A 589 21.78 -6.27 -13.10
C SER A 589 20.43 -6.68 -13.70
N ALA A 590 20.28 -7.97 -14.01
CA ALA A 590 19.00 -8.51 -14.49
C ALA A 590 17.88 -8.32 -13.45
N GLU A 591 18.19 -8.45 -12.16
CA GLU A 591 17.25 -8.26 -11.05
C GLU A 591 16.75 -6.81 -10.99
N LEU A 592 17.66 -5.84 -11.11
CA LEU A 592 17.31 -4.42 -11.08
C LEU A 592 16.47 -4.04 -12.31
N ASP A 593 16.80 -4.57 -13.48
CA ASP A 593 16.04 -4.36 -14.71
C ASP A 593 14.63 -4.94 -14.60
N ALA A 594 14.48 -6.16 -14.08
CA ALA A 594 13.18 -6.79 -13.83
C ALA A 594 12.30 -5.96 -12.88
N ALA A 595 12.90 -5.39 -11.83
CA ALA A 595 12.20 -4.59 -10.85
C ALA A 595 11.79 -3.20 -11.39
N LEU A 596 12.73 -2.45 -11.99
CA LEU A 596 12.51 -1.06 -12.35
C LEU A 596 11.84 -0.86 -13.71
N SER A 597 12.15 -1.70 -14.72
CA SER A 597 11.58 -1.54 -16.08
C SER A 597 10.05 -1.70 -16.10
N ASN A 598 9.46 -2.43 -15.14
CA ASN A 598 8.02 -2.65 -15.02
C ASN A 598 7.31 -1.64 -14.10
N CYS A 599 8.02 -0.62 -13.60
CA CYS A 599 7.39 0.47 -12.86
C CYS A 599 6.83 1.51 -13.83
N LEU A 600 5.53 1.77 -13.75
CA LEU A 600 4.80 2.74 -14.60
C LEU A 600 5.09 4.20 -14.25
N SER A 601 5.81 4.49 -13.17
CA SER A 601 6.02 5.85 -12.63
C SER A 601 4.70 6.65 -12.44
N CYS A 602 3.61 5.94 -12.14
CA CYS A 602 2.27 6.50 -11.97
C CYS A 602 2.08 7.30 -10.68
N LYS A 603 3.10 7.38 -9.83
CA LYS A 603 3.09 8.06 -8.53
C LYS A 603 2.05 7.57 -7.52
N GLY A 604 1.31 6.47 -7.79
CA GLY A 604 0.33 5.93 -6.86
C GLY A 604 0.89 5.55 -5.48
N CYS A 605 2.20 5.28 -5.38
CA CYS A 605 2.87 5.07 -4.11
C CYS A 605 3.00 6.35 -3.26
N THR A 606 2.94 7.56 -3.84
CA THR A 606 3.09 8.81 -3.10
C THR A 606 1.93 9.05 -2.11
N PRO A 607 0.65 9.03 -2.53
CA PRO A 607 -0.47 9.24 -1.60
C PRO A 607 -0.85 7.99 -0.80
N GLU A 608 -0.61 6.79 -1.32
CA GLU A 608 -1.15 5.57 -0.71
C GLU A 608 -0.15 4.77 0.14
N CYS A 609 1.15 5.12 0.10
CA CYS A 609 2.13 4.55 1.00
C CYS A 609 2.22 5.39 2.27
N PRO A 610 1.68 4.91 3.41
CA PRO A 610 1.73 5.71 4.64
C PRO A 610 3.16 5.89 5.17
N SER A 611 4.10 5.04 4.73
CA SER A 611 5.55 5.18 5.02
C SER A 611 6.27 6.10 4.04
N ASN A 612 5.56 6.82 3.17
CA ASN A 612 6.11 7.83 2.26
C ASN A 612 7.15 7.36 1.23
N VAL A 613 7.22 6.09 0.89
CA VAL A 613 8.14 5.61 -0.16
C VAL A 613 7.71 6.17 -1.51
N ASN A 614 8.60 6.87 -2.20
CA ASN A 614 8.39 7.36 -3.55
C ASN A 614 9.24 6.59 -4.56
N LEU A 615 8.73 5.45 -4.99
CA LEU A 615 9.48 4.59 -5.92
C LEU A 615 9.69 5.24 -7.29
N ALA A 616 8.83 6.18 -7.71
CA ALA A 616 9.02 6.89 -8.97
C ALA A 616 10.30 7.75 -8.96
N LEU A 617 10.60 8.41 -7.83
CA LEU A 617 11.85 9.14 -7.64
C LEU A 617 13.06 8.20 -7.56
N LEU A 618 12.96 7.15 -6.73
CA LEU A 618 14.04 6.15 -6.61
C LEU A 618 14.39 5.54 -7.98
N LYS A 619 13.40 5.20 -8.79
CA LYS A 619 13.60 4.72 -10.17
C LYS A 619 14.28 5.78 -11.04
N ALA A 620 13.77 7.00 -11.05
CA ALA A 620 14.31 8.08 -11.89
C ALA A 620 15.77 8.35 -11.57
N GLU A 621 16.14 8.36 -10.29
CA GLU A 621 17.53 8.55 -9.84
C GLU A 621 18.44 7.39 -10.24
N MET A 622 18.02 6.14 -10.03
CA MET A 622 18.79 4.96 -10.45
C MET A 622 19.01 4.92 -11.97
N MET A 623 17.99 5.27 -12.75
CA MET A 623 18.10 5.37 -14.20
C MET A 623 19.05 6.51 -14.60
N TYR A 624 18.96 7.67 -13.95
CA TYR A 624 19.85 8.79 -14.19
C TYR A 624 21.31 8.41 -13.91
N ALA A 625 21.59 7.82 -12.74
CA ALA A 625 22.93 7.37 -12.38
C ALA A 625 23.49 6.37 -13.43
N ARG A 626 22.65 5.44 -13.90
CA ARG A 626 23.01 4.51 -14.99
C ARG A 626 23.35 5.26 -16.28
N HIS A 627 22.52 6.23 -16.68
CA HIS A 627 22.72 7.00 -17.91
C HIS A 627 23.96 7.91 -17.85
N GLN A 628 24.31 8.43 -16.67
CA GLN A 628 25.55 9.18 -16.49
C GLN A 628 26.80 8.30 -16.69
N ARG A 629 26.74 7.06 -16.24
CA ARG A 629 27.83 6.09 -16.37
C ARG A 629 27.91 5.46 -17.77
N ASP A 630 26.79 4.97 -18.30
CA ASP A 630 26.74 4.09 -19.48
C ASP A 630 26.26 4.81 -20.75
N GLY A 631 25.81 6.07 -20.63
CA GLY A 631 25.17 6.84 -21.71
C GLY A 631 23.68 6.59 -21.84
N LEU A 632 22.99 7.57 -22.44
CA LEU A 632 21.54 7.51 -22.66
C LEU A 632 21.21 6.68 -23.90
N PRO A 633 20.38 5.61 -23.82
CA PRO A 633 19.97 4.83 -24.98
C PRO A 633 19.25 5.70 -26.04
N LEU A 634 19.45 5.38 -27.32
CA LEU A 634 18.83 6.12 -28.43
C LEU A 634 17.31 6.23 -28.32
N ARG A 635 16.66 5.13 -27.94
CA ARG A 635 15.21 5.07 -27.70
C ARG A 635 14.78 6.09 -26.65
N ASP A 636 15.46 6.14 -25.51
CA ASP A 636 15.11 7.02 -24.41
C ASP A 636 15.40 8.49 -24.75
N ARG A 637 16.43 8.74 -25.61
CA ARG A 637 16.68 10.05 -26.16
C ARG A 637 15.54 10.53 -27.07
N ILE A 638 15.00 9.64 -27.91
CA ILE A 638 13.85 9.93 -28.78
C ILE A 638 12.61 10.27 -27.91
N PHE A 639 12.30 9.43 -26.92
CA PHE A 639 11.16 9.66 -26.02
C PHE A 639 11.31 10.90 -25.13
N SER A 640 12.53 11.31 -24.84
CA SER A 640 12.78 12.56 -24.10
C SER A 640 12.48 13.82 -24.93
N ASN A 641 12.38 13.73 -26.27
CA ASN A 641 12.28 14.87 -27.20
C ASN A 641 10.93 14.93 -27.93
N VAL A 642 9.82 14.60 -27.27
CA VAL A 642 8.47 14.58 -27.89
C VAL A 642 8.03 15.94 -28.45
N ASP A 643 8.48 17.06 -27.89
CA ASP A 643 8.16 18.41 -28.39
C ASP A 643 8.82 18.69 -29.74
N LEU A 644 10.08 18.26 -29.92
CA LEU A 644 10.76 18.32 -31.21
C LEU A 644 10.06 17.43 -32.25
N LEU A 645 9.69 16.20 -31.85
CA LEU A 645 8.97 15.30 -32.74
C LEU A 645 7.61 15.89 -33.13
N GLY A 646 6.91 16.52 -32.19
CA GLY A 646 5.64 17.24 -32.44
C GLY A 646 5.79 18.35 -33.46
N ARG A 647 6.85 19.19 -33.31
CA ARG A 647 7.15 20.27 -34.24
C ARG A 647 7.46 19.75 -35.66
N LEU A 648 8.28 18.72 -35.75
CA LEU A 648 8.64 18.11 -37.03
C LEU A 648 7.43 17.40 -37.68
N GLY A 649 6.66 16.66 -36.92
CA GLY A 649 5.49 15.96 -37.42
C GLY A 649 4.39 16.87 -37.94
N CYS A 650 4.17 18.01 -37.30
CA CYS A 650 3.22 19.04 -37.77
C CYS A 650 3.74 19.91 -38.94
N ALA A 651 4.99 19.74 -39.35
CA ALA A 651 5.47 20.39 -40.59
C ALA A 651 4.85 19.75 -41.86
N MET A 652 4.62 18.41 -41.82
CA MET A 652 4.01 17.66 -42.95
C MET A 652 3.04 16.59 -42.39
N PRO A 653 1.94 16.99 -41.72
CA PRO A 653 1.16 16.06 -40.90
C PRO A 653 0.50 14.95 -41.71
N SER A 654 -0.01 15.20 -42.89
CA SER A 654 -0.65 14.19 -43.75
C SER A 654 0.33 13.07 -44.16
N LEU A 655 1.58 13.41 -44.52
CA LEU A 655 2.61 12.46 -44.91
C LEU A 655 3.07 11.64 -43.69
N VAL A 656 3.35 12.32 -42.57
CA VAL A 656 3.81 11.64 -41.33
C VAL A 656 2.71 10.73 -40.79
N ASN A 657 1.46 11.18 -40.73
CA ASN A 657 0.34 10.32 -40.25
C ASN A 657 0.10 9.10 -41.16
N ALA A 658 0.22 9.27 -42.48
CA ALA A 658 0.18 8.13 -43.41
C ALA A 658 1.32 7.15 -43.17
N SER A 659 2.54 7.64 -42.91
CA SER A 659 3.69 6.82 -42.61
C SER A 659 3.55 6.05 -41.28
N LEU A 660 2.97 6.67 -40.24
CA LEU A 660 2.71 6.03 -38.94
C LEU A 660 1.69 4.89 -39.01
N ASN A 661 0.84 4.89 -40.04
CA ASN A 661 -0.14 3.82 -40.31
C ASN A 661 0.39 2.73 -41.27
N PHE A 662 1.56 2.96 -41.90
CA PHE A 662 2.13 2.04 -42.89
C PHE A 662 2.76 0.81 -42.21
N ARG A 663 2.13 -0.34 -42.32
CA ARG A 663 2.50 -1.59 -41.65
C ARG A 663 3.98 -2.00 -41.75
N PRO A 664 4.65 -1.92 -42.92
CA PRO A 664 6.07 -2.27 -43.00
C PRO A 664 6.94 -1.34 -42.15
N LEU A 665 6.68 -0.02 -42.15
CA LEU A 665 7.39 0.93 -41.30
C LEU A 665 7.15 0.65 -39.81
N ARG A 666 5.91 0.30 -39.43
CA ARG A 666 5.59 -0.08 -38.06
C ARG A 666 6.37 -1.32 -37.58
N ARG A 667 6.52 -2.33 -38.43
CA ARG A 667 7.35 -3.51 -38.13
C ARG A 667 8.85 -3.14 -38.01
N MET A 668 9.35 -2.27 -38.88
CA MET A 668 10.71 -1.77 -38.77
C MET A 668 10.93 -0.99 -37.45
N MET A 669 10.00 -0.11 -37.07
CA MET A 669 10.04 0.61 -35.80
C MET A 669 10.01 -0.35 -34.59
N GLU A 670 9.26 -1.44 -34.69
CA GLU A 670 9.22 -2.49 -33.67
C GLU A 670 10.58 -3.19 -33.52
N GLN A 671 11.22 -3.55 -34.62
CA GLN A 671 12.52 -4.22 -34.62
C GLN A 671 13.68 -3.32 -34.17
N THR A 672 13.66 -2.02 -34.55
CA THR A 672 14.76 -1.10 -34.30
C THR A 672 14.61 -0.30 -33.01
N LEU A 673 13.41 0.13 -32.67
CA LEU A 673 13.10 0.97 -31.53
C LEU A 673 12.28 0.27 -30.43
N GLY A 674 11.84 -0.98 -30.69
CA GLY A 674 10.97 -1.71 -29.79
C GLY A 674 9.55 -1.12 -29.68
N LEU A 675 9.10 -0.29 -30.66
CA LEU A 675 7.76 0.30 -30.68
C LEU A 675 6.75 -0.69 -31.26
N SER A 676 5.86 -1.21 -30.42
CA SER A 676 4.88 -2.24 -30.79
C SER A 676 4.04 -1.86 -32.01
N ALA A 677 4.03 -2.70 -33.01
CA ALA A 677 3.17 -2.54 -34.19
C ALA A 677 1.68 -2.75 -33.86
N ARG A 678 1.37 -3.36 -32.72
CA ARG A 678 -0.01 -3.58 -32.20
C ARG A 678 -0.63 -2.32 -31.61
N ARG A 679 0.17 -1.26 -31.35
CA ARG A 679 -0.24 -0.01 -30.69
C ARG A 679 -0.40 1.10 -31.71
N SER A 680 -1.51 1.88 -31.69
CA SER A 680 -1.58 3.11 -32.44
C SER A 680 -0.59 4.15 -31.90
N LEU A 681 -0.16 5.07 -32.74
CA LEU A 681 0.65 6.22 -32.33
C LEU A 681 -0.18 7.51 -32.48
N PRO A 682 0.06 8.53 -31.61
CA PRO A 682 -0.66 9.79 -31.69
C PRO A 682 -0.46 10.44 -33.08
N HIS A 683 -1.57 10.82 -33.74
CA HIS A 683 -1.52 11.54 -35.01
C HIS A 683 -1.19 13.01 -34.78
N TYR A 684 -0.46 13.60 -35.69
CA TYR A 684 -0.13 15.02 -35.69
C TYR A 684 -1.30 15.84 -36.27
N ALA A 685 -1.59 16.96 -35.63
CA ALA A 685 -2.66 17.87 -36.07
C ALA A 685 -2.29 18.62 -37.37
N ASN A 686 -3.27 18.84 -38.24
CA ASN A 686 -3.08 19.65 -39.42
C ASN A 686 -2.86 21.12 -39.07
N GLU A 687 -3.50 21.61 -38.02
CA GLU A 687 -3.27 22.92 -37.46
C GLU A 687 -2.89 22.81 -36.00
N ARG A 688 -1.77 23.41 -35.63
CA ARG A 688 -1.30 23.45 -34.24
C ARG A 688 -2.17 24.34 -33.38
N PHE A 689 -2.38 24.00 -32.12
CA PHE A 689 -3.20 24.80 -31.21
C PHE A 689 -2.66 26.23 -31.03
N ASP A 690 -1.36 26.42 -30.87
CA ASP A 690 -0.74 27.75 -30.71
C ASP A 690 -1.00 28.65 -31.91
N ARG A 691 -0.94 28.12 -33.14
CA ARG A 691 -1.27 28.88 -34.36
C ARG A 691 -2.76 29.20 -34.48
N TRP A 692 -3.61 28.25 -34.13
CA TRP A 692 -5.05 28.52 -34.06
C TRP A 692 -5.35 29.64 -33.04
N PHE A 693 -4.72 29.58 -31.86
CA PHE A 693 -4.88 30.56 -30.80
C PHE A 693 -4.42 31.96 -31.22
N GLU A 694 -3.28 32.08 -31.92
CA GLU A 694 -2.82 33.38 -32.47
C GLU A 694 -3.85 33.99 -33.41
N LYS A 695 -4.44 33.20 -34.31
CA LYS A 695 -5.53 33.68 -35.19
C LYS A 695 -6.80 34.06 -34.39
N HIS A 696 -7.17 33.29 -33.43
CA HIS A 696 -8.31 33.53 -32.58
C HIS A 696 -8.16 34.80 -31.75
N ALA A 697 -7.01 35.08 -31.20
CA ALA A 697 -6.65 36.26 -30.46
C ALA A 697 -6.71 37.55 -31.35
N VAL A 698 -6.18 37.46 -32.59
CA VAL A 698 -6.17 38.57 -33.54
C VAL A 698 -7.60 38.88 -34.06
N ALA A 699 -8.40 37.87 -34.38
CA ALA A 699 -9.76 38.02 -34.86
C ALA A 699 -10.70 38.72 -33.86
N GLY A 700 -10.30 38.79 -32.60
CA GLY A 700 -11.03 39.45 -31.52
C GLY A 700 -10.71 40.94 -31.30
N GLY A 701 -9.95 41.59 -32.19
CA GLY A 701 -9.77 43.04 -32.19
C GLY A 701 -8.86 43.65 -31.13
N ALA A 702 -7.91 42.89 -30.57
CA ALA A 702 -6.92 43.44 -29.65
C ALA A 702 -5.78 44.14 -30.39
N ASP A 703 -5.95 45.45 -30.66
CA ASP A 703 -4.82 46.34 -30.94
C ASP A 703 -4.03 46.56 -29.61
N PRO A 704 -2.70 46.42 -29.57
CA PRO A 704 -1.92 46.52 -28.31
C PRO A 704 -1.96 47.86 -27.59
N GLY A 705 -2.75 48.79 -28.05
CA GLY A 705 -2.84 50.18 -27.54
C GLY A 705 -4.18 50.64 -27.05
N THR A 706 -5.26 49.89 -27.16
CA THR A 706 -6.59 50.33 -26.72
C THR A 706 -7.09 49.57 -25.49
N ALA A 707 -7.35 50.29 -24.41
CA ALA A 707 -7.78 49.81 -23.10
C ALA A 707 -9.30 49.53 -23.01
N VAL A 708 -9.94 49.01 -24.06
CA VAL A 708 -11.36 48.59 -24.03
C VAL A 708 -11.45 47.18 -24.60
N ASN A 709 -11.71 46.23 -23.73
CA ASN A 709 -11.90 44.82 -24.03
C ASN A 709 -13.29 44.61 -24.64
N ASP A 710 -13.43 44.67 -25.97
CA ASP A 710 -14.72 44.49 -26.70
C ASP A 710 -15.33 43.07 -26.48
N ARG A 711 -14.61 42.12 -25.91
CA ARG A 711 -15.09 40.76 -25.61
C ARG A 711 -15.76 40.63 -24.25
N GLY A 712 -15.83 41.69 -23.42
CA GLY A 712 -16.50 41.63 -22.12
C GLY A 712 -15.79 40.83 -21.04
N TYR A 713 -14.45 40.64 -21.13
CA TYR A 713 -13.64 39.96 -20.07
C TYR A 713 -13.68 40.83 -18.80
N ASN A 714 -14.24 40.26 -17.72
CA ASN A 714 -14.47 40.99 -16.47
C ASN A 714 -13.81 40.29 -15.26
N ARG A 715 -13.18 39.13 -15.46
CA ARG A 715 -12.55 38.33 -14.40
C ARG A 715 -11.03 38.33 -14.40
N GLY A 716 -10.42 39.11 -15.28
CA GLY A 716 -8.95 39.16 -15.40
C GLY A 716 -8.38 38.07 -16.31
N LYS A 717 -7.08 37.82 -16.15
CA LYS A 717 -6.29 36.98 -17.05
C LYS A 717 -5.99 35.61 -16.44
N VAL A 718 -6.03 34.56 -17.27
CA VAL A 718 -5.52 33.21 -16.95
C VAL A 718 -4.52 32.75 -18.00
N ILE A 719 -3.55 31.96 -17.57
CA ILE A 719 -2.60 31.33 -18.47
C ILE A 719 -3.04 29.89 -18.70
N LEU A 720 -3.28 29.53 -19.97
CA LEU A 720 -3.49 28.14 -20.35
C LEU A 720 -2.15 27.53 -20.77
N TRP A 721 -1.68 26.54 -20.04
CA TRP A 721 -0.48 25.79 -20.39
C TRP A 721 -0.80 24.82 -21.52
N ASP A 722 -0.46 25.20 -22.74
CA ASP A 722 -0.65 24.37 -23.93
C ASP A 722 0.44 23.30 -24.00
N ASP A 723 0.24 22.20 -23.33
CA ASP A 723 1.18 21.10 -23.31
C ASP A 723 1.49 20.56 -24.73
N THR A 724 2.52 19.75 -24.86
CA THR A 724 3.00 19.18 -26.13
C THR A 724 1.89 18.45 -26.89
N PHE A 725 1.01 17.74 -26.19
CA PHE A 725 -0.03 16.93 -26.84
C PHE A 725 -1.20 17.78 -27.32
N VAL A 726 -1.66 18.74 -26.51
CA VAL A 726 -2.65 19.73 -26.94
C VAL A 726 -2.12 20.55 -28.12
N ARG A 727 -0.84 20.97 -28.05
CA ARG A 727 -0.26 21.80 -29.11
C ARG A 727 -0.14 21.09 -30.46
N TYR A 728 0.25 19.81 -30.47
CA TYR A 728 0.64 19.12 -31.71
C TYR A 728 -0.29 17.95 -32.12
N HIS A 729 -1.11 17.43 -31.21
CA HIS A 729 -1.87 16.20 -31.46
C HIS A 729 -3.39 16.37 -31.27
N GLU A 730 -3.81 17.06 -30.21
CA GLU A 730 -5.24 17.19 -29.83
C GLU A 730 -5.63 18.68 -29.62
N PRO A 731 -5.48 19.55 -30.64
CA PRO A 731 -5.78 21.01 -30.53
C PRO A 731 -7.22 21.28 -30.13
N HIS A 732 -8.17 20.39 -30.47
CA HIS A 732 -9.58 20.52 -30.15
C HIS A 732 -9.84 20.62 -28.64
N ILE A 733 -8.99 19.98 -27.81
CA ILE A 733 -9.09 20.08 -26.35
C ILE A 733 -8.71 21.48 -25.87
N GLY A 734 -7.64 22.06 -26.42
CA GLY A 734 -7.24 23.43 -26.12
C GLY A 734 -8.30 24.44 -26.54
N ILE A 735 -8.89 24.25 -27.74
CA ILE A 735 -9.99 25.07 -28.27
C ILE A 735 -11.21 25.01 -27.34
N ALA A 736 -11.57 23.80 -26.87
CA ALA A 736 -12.66 23.63 -25.92
C ALA A 736 -12.40 24.35 -24.58
N ALA A 737 -11.16 24.25 -24.08
CA ALA A 737 -10.78 24.93 -22.85
C ALA A 737 -10.84 26.46 -22.96
N VAL A 738 -10.36 27.02 -24.08
CA VAL A 738 -10.47 28.48 -24.37
C VAL A 738 -11.93 28.90 -24.38
N LYS A 739 -12.81 28.17 -25.10
CA LYS A 739 -14.24 28.45 -25.15
C LYS A 739 -14.87 28.51 -23.74
N VAL A 740 -14.54 27.57 -22.87
CA VAL A 740 -15.06 27.54 -21.49
C VAL A 740 -14.55 28.74 -20.69
N LEU A 741 -13.26 29.05 -20.76
CA LEU A 741 -12.64 30.13 -19.99
C LEU A 741 -13.11 31.49 -20.43
N GLU A 742 -13.27 31.72 -21.74
CA GLU A 742 -13.84 32.97 -22.29
C GLU A 742 -15.31 33.12 -21.92
N ALA A 743 -16.08 32.04 -21.97
CA ALA A 743 -17.48 32.05 -21.49
C ALA A 743 -17.60 32.37 -20.01
N LEU A 744 -16.58 31.99 -19.20
CA LEU A 744 -16.46 32.40 -17.80
C LEU A 744 -16.03 33.86 -17.61
N GLY A 745 -15.66 34.57 -18.68
CA GLY A 745 -15.23 35.96 -18.63
C GLY A 745 -13.75 36.19 -18.38
N PHE A 746 -12.91 35.19 -18.61
CA PHE A 746 -11.44 35.31 -18.50
C PHE A 746 -10.79 35.67 -19.84
N GLU A 747 -9.76 36.52 -19.78
CA GLU A 747 -8.80 36.66 -20.85
C GLU A 747 -7.81 35.47 -20.82
N VAL A 748 -7.80 34.65 -21.86
CA VAL A 748 -6.90 33.53 -21.96
C VAL A 748 -5.58 33.93 -22.62
N ALA A 749 -4.46 33.53 -22.06
CA ALA A 749 -3.14 33.74 -22.64
C ALA A 749 -2.33 32.44 -22.70
N LEU A 750 -1.46 32.31 -23.70
CA LEU A 750 -0.46 31.25 -23.81
C LEU A 750 0.91 31.78 -23.47
N VAL A 751 1.79 30.89 -22.96
CA VAL A 751 3.20 31.21 -22.70
C VAL A 751 4.00 31.13 -23.99
N LYS A 752 4.49 32.29 -24.46
CA LYS A 752 5.39 32.32 -25.61
C LYS A 752 6.73 31.66 -25.27
N ASN A 753 7.30 30.94 -26.23
CA ASN A 753 8.61 30.29 -26.12
C ASN A 753 8.70 29.22 -24.99
N ARG A 754 7.58 28.69 -24.50
CA ARG A 754 7.59 27.62 -23.52
C ARG A 754 8.31 26.39 -24.10
N ARG A 755 8.97 25.60 -23.23
CA ARG A 755 9.46 24.25 -23.53
C ARG A 755 8.48 23.20 -23.03
N CYS A 756 8.65 21.93 -23.45
CA CYS A 756 7.94 20.81 -22.83
C CYS A 756 8.12 20.86 -21.30
N CYS A 757 7.13 20.41 -20.53
CA CYS A 757 7.23 20.36 -19.07
C CYS A 757 8.38 19.45 -18.56
N GLY A 758 9.00 18.65 -19.41
CA GLY A 758 10.08 17.74 -19.07
C GLY A 758 9.62 16.36 -18.58
N ARG A 759 8.33 16.09 -18.42
CA ARG A 759 7.81 14.79 -17.96
C ARG A 759 8.33 13.60 -18.77
N PRO A 760 8.36 13.63 -20.10
CA PRO A 760 8.90 12.53 -20.91
C PRO A 760 10.37 12.22 -20.59
N ALA A 761 11.21 13.24 -20.48
CA ALA A 761 12.62 13.11 -20.12
C ALA A 761 12.80 12.59 -18.68
N PHE A 762 12.07 13.17 -17.72
CA PHE A 762 12.08 12.75 -16.32
C PHE A 762 11.73 11.25 -16.17
N SER A 763 10.68 10.80 -16.86
CA SER A 763 10.21 9.41 -16.80
C SER A 763 11.23 8.40 -17.35
N GLN A 764 12.13 8.83 -18.22
CA GLN A 764 13.25 8.03 -18.77
C GLN A 764 14.53 8.17 -17.93
N GLY A 765 14.52 8.87 -16.79
CA GLY A 765 15.72 9.14 -16.01
C GLY A 765 16.71 10.11 -16.71
N ASN A 766 16.24 10.86 -17.69
CA ASN A 766 17.03 11.90 -18.37
C ASN A 766 16.80 13.25 -17.65
N LEU A 767 17.37 13.36 -16.42
CA LEU A 767 17.01 14.43 -15.48
C LEU A 767 17.56 15.80 -15.88
N ASN A 768 18.75 15.90 -16.47
CA ASN A 768 19.34 17.19 -16.86
C ASN A 768 18.45 17.96 -17.86
N PRO A 769 18.04 17.39 -19.02
CA PRO A 769 17.12 18.09 -19.92
C PRO A 769 15.74 18.39 -19.29
N ALA A 770 15.30 17.56 -18.35
CA ALA A 770 14.06 17.84 -17.61
C ALA A 770 14.24 19.07 -16.69
N ALA A 771 15.37 19.19 -16.00
CA ALA A 771 15.71 20.33 -15.17
C ALA A 771 15.89 21.62 -16.01
N ASP A 772 16.60 21.54 -17.13
CA ASP A 772 16.81 22.67 -18.05
C ASP A 772 15.49 23.20 -18.63
N ALA A 773 14.60 22.29 -19.02
CA ALA A 773 13.26 22.66 -19.49
C ALA A 773 12.41 23.28 -18.37
N GLY A 774 12.48 22.70 -17.16
CA GLY A 774 11.78 23.19 -15.98
C GLY A 774 12.26 24.58 -15.56
N LYS A 775 13.58 24.78 -15.46
CA LYS A 775 14.17 26.08 -15.16
C LYS A 775 13.70 27.15 -16.14
N HIS A 776 13.82 26.87 -17.46
CA HIS A 776 13.36 27.78 -18.50
C HIS A 776 11.87 28.15 -18.34
N ASN A 777 11.02 27.17 -18.07
CA ASN A 777 9.58 27.40 -17.92
C ASN A 777 9.24 28.19 -16.64
N VAL A 778 9.93 27.89 -15.52
CA VAL A 778 9.76 28.62 -14.26
C VAL A 778 10.23 30.07 -14.42
N ASP A 779 11.37 30.30 -15.07
CA ASP A 779 11.89 31.67 -15.34
C ASP A 779 10.90 32.49 -16.17
N LEU A 780 10.27 31.89 -17.20
CA LEU A 780 9.24 32.54 -18.01
C LEU A 780 7.98 32.90 -17.20
N LEU A 781 7.56 32.01 -16.30
CA LEU A 781 6.35 32.18 -15.50
C LEU A 781 6.55 33.08 -14.30
N ASN A 782 7.75 33.10 -13.72
CA ASN A 782 8.09 33.97 -12.59
C ASN A 782 8.10 35.47 -12.97
N GLY A 783 8.31 35.78 -14.26
CA GLY A 783 8.19 37.14 -14.80
C GLY A 783 6.75 37.60 -15.10
N ILE A 784 5.77 36.70 -14.97
CA ILE A 784 4.35 37.01 -15.18
C ILE A 784 3.76 37.44 -13.82
N ASN A 785 2.87 38.46 -13.83
CA ASN A 785 2.31 39.03 -12.60
C ASN A 785 1.83 37.95 -11.60
N GLY A 786 2.44 37.92 -10.41
CA GLY A 786 2.42 36.81 -9.45
C GLY A 786 1.07 36.36 -8.88
N SER A 787 -0.07 36.81 -9.44
CA SER A 787 -1.40 36.35 -9.02
C SER A 787 -2.19 35.65 -10.15
N THR A 788 -1.62 35.53 -11.35
CA THR A 788 -2.33 34.97 -12.53
C THR A 788 -2.37 33.45 -12.46
N PRO A 789 -3.54 32.78 -12.44
CA PRO A 789 -3.66 31.34 -12.43
C PRO A 789 -3.08 30.70 -13.70
N ILE A 790 -2.37 29.60 -13.53
CA ILE A 790 -1.78 28.78 -14.60
C ILE A 790 -2.55 27.46 -14.67
N LEU A 791 -3.24 27.22 -15.78
CA LEU A 791 -4.17 26.11 -15.95
C LEU A 791 -3.58 25.00 -16.82
N PHE A 792 -3.70 23.77 -16.36
CA PHE A 792 -3.18 22.58 -17.03
C PHE A 792 -4.30 21.66 -17.49
N LEU A 793 -4.27 21.22 -18.74
CA LEU A 793 -5.16 20.22 -19.32
C LEU A 793 -4.63 18.80 -19.14
N GLU A 794 -3.29 18.62 -19.17
CA GLU A 794 -2.65 17.32 -18.99
C GLU A 794 -2.15 17.17 -17.54
N PRO A 795 -2.73 16.22 -16.75
CA PRO A 795 -2.36 16.06 -15.35
C PRO A 795 -0.88 15.66 -15.12
N SER A 796 -0.24 15.05 -16.10
CA SER A 796 1.19 14.71 -16.00
C SER A 796 2.08 15.95 -16.09
N CYS A 797 1.70 16.97 -16.86
CA CYS A 797 2.37 18.27 -16.87
C CYS A 797 2.12 19.03 -15.56
N TYR A 798 0.88 19.04 -15.06
CA TYR A 798 0.57 19.63 -13.76
C TYR A 798 1.46 19.05 -12.65
N SER A 799 1.60 17.71 -12.58
CA SER A 799 2.42 17.08 -11.55
C SER A 799 3.91 17.43 -11.66
N MET A 800 4.43 17.74 -12.87
CA MET A 800 5.81 18.23 -13.02
C MET A 800 5.98 19.57 -12.29
N PHE A 801 5.08 20.51 -12.51
CA PHE A 801 5.17 21.86 -11.94
C PHE A 801 4.98 21.88 -10.43
N VAL A 802 4.02 21.09 -9.89
CA VAL A 802 3.68 21.16 -8.47
C VAL A 802 4.54 20.27 -7.58
N GLU A 803 5.23 19.25 -8.14
CA GLU A 803 6.07 18.35 -7.37
C GLU A 803 7.49 18.20 -7.95
N ASP A 804 7.63 17.76 -9.21
CA ASP A 804 8.92 17.26 -9.69
C ASP A 804 9.95 18.38 -9.96
N TYR A 805 9.52 19.61 -10.23
CA TYR A 805 10.44 20.75 -10.36
C TYR A 805 11.14 21.07 -9.04
N ARG A 806 10.46 20.87 -7.92
CA ARG A 806 11.09 20.99 -6.60
C ARG A 806 12.08 19.85 -6.35
N GLU A 807 11.72 18.63 -6.76
CA GLU A 807 12.64 17.49 -6.71
C GLU A 807 13.89 17.72 -7.58
N LEU A 808 13.77 18.38 -8.71
CA LEU A 808 14.87 18.82 -9.60
C LEU A 808 15.65 20.04 -9.06
N LYS A 809 15.33 20.54 -7.86
CA LYS A 809 16.01 21.69 -7.21
C LYS A 809 15.96 22.97 -8.05
N ILE A 810 14.83 23.22 -8.71
CA ILE A 810 14.63 24.41 -9.53
C ILE A 810 14.22 25.58 -8.64
N ASP A 811 14.98 26.66 -8.69
CA ASP A 811 14.67 27.89 -7.95
C ASP A 811 13.29 28.45 -8.34
N ASN A 812 12.57 29.00 -7.37
CA ASN A 812 11.22 29.55 -7.53
C ASN A 812 10.14 28.56 -8.01
N ALA A 813 10.43 27.26 -8.07
CA ALA A 813 9.45 26.25 -8.48
C ALA A 813 8.20 26.26 -7.59
N GLU A 814 8.38 26.43 -6.26
CA GLU A 814 7.28 26.47 -5.30
C GLU A 814 6.38 27.72 -5.50
N THR A 815 6.99 28.87 -5.77
CA THR A 815 6.24 30.11 -6.09
C THR A 815 5.35 29.91 -7.31
N VAL A 816 5.87 29.31 -8.39
CA VAL A 816 5.08 29.02 -9.59
C VAL A 816 4.02 27.95 -9.31
N ALA A 817 4.37 26.89 -8.55
CA ALA A 817 3.48 25.79 -8.21
C ALA A 817 2.20 26.26 -7.50
N ASN A 818 2.30 27.27 -6.63
CA ASN A 818 1.17 27.84 -5.89
C ASN A 818 0.12 28.51 -6.80
N HIS A 819 0.47 28.85 -8.05
CA HIS A 819 -0.43 29.41 -9.05
C HIS A 819 -0.88 28.40 -10.11
N CYS A 820 -0.46 27.14 -9.99
CA CYS A 820 -0.81 26.07 -10.91
C CYS A 820 -2.09 25.34 -10.48
N PHE A 821 -2.99 25.12 -11.43
CA PHE A 821 -4.26 24.43 -11.22
C PHE A 821 -4.55 23.45 -12.35
N LEU A 822 -5.16 22.31 -12.05
CA LEU A 822 -5.83 21.53 -13.09
C LEU A 822 -7.05 22.34 -13.59
N PHE A 823 -7.24 22.38 -14.90
CA PHE A 823 -8.36 23.07 -15.52
C PHE A 823 -9.71 22.70 -14.89
N GLU A 824 -9.96 21.40 -14.71
CA GLU A 824 -11.22 20.91 -14.14
C GLU A 824 -11.42 21.35 -12.69
N LYS A 825 -10.34 21.37 -11.90
CA LYS A 825 -10.41 21.78 -10.50
C LYS A 825 -10.66 23.27 -10.39
N PHE A 826 -9.98 24.07 -11.21
CA PHE A 826 -10.19 25.53 -11.27
C PHE A 826 -11.63 25.89 -11.61
N VAL A 827 -12.20 25.23 -12.63
CA VAL A 827 -13.59 25.47 -13.05
C VAL A 827 -14.59 25.00 -11.99
N ASP A 828 -14.36 23.83 -11.34
CA ASP A 828 -15.23 23.35 -10.25
C ASP A 828 -15.24 24.31 -9.06
N ASP A 829 -14.08 24.83 -8.65
CA ASP A 829 -13.95 25.78 -7.54
C ASP A 829 -14.66 27.10 -7.84
N LEU A 830 -14.49 27.62 -9.05
CA LEU A 830 -15.16 28.82 -9.47
C LEU A 830 -16.69 28.66 -9.47
N LEU A 831 -17.19 27.57 -10.08
CA LEU A 831 -18.63 27.31 -10.14
C LEU A 831 -19.21 26.89 -8.77
N ALA A 832 -18.39 26.50 -7.81
CA ALA A 832 -18.82 26.30 -6.42
C ALA A 832 -19.10 27.64 -5.72
N GLN A 833 -18.30 28.67 -6.04
CA GLN A 833 -18.46 30.02 -5.50
C GLN A 833 -19.57 30.79 -6.27
N GLU A 834 -19.64 30.61 -7.57
CA GLU A 834 -20.55 31.29 -8.48
C GLU A 834 -21.28 30.29 -9.40
N PRO A 835 -22.35 29.64 -8.91
CA PRO A 835 -23.03 28.56 -9.64
C PRO A 835 -23.60 28.97 -10.99
N ASN A 836 -23.89 30.25 -11.16
CA ASN A 836 -24.52 30.83 -12.36
C ASN A 836 -23.50 31.46 -13.32
N ALA A 837 -22.20 31.34 -13.10
CA ALA A 837 -21.15 31.91 -13.95
C ALA A 837 -21.14 31.31 -15.37
N LEU A 838 -21.63 30.06 -15.52
CA LEU A 838 -21.92 29.45 -16.81
C LEU A 838 -23.37 28.98 -16.87
N ARG A 839 -23.97 29.11 -18.05
CA ARG A 839 -25.28 28.51 -18.37
C ARG A 839 -25.03 27.27 -19.24
N PHE A 840 -25.66 26.16 -18.88
CA PHE A 840 -25.55 24.91 -19.60
C PHE A 840 -26.87 24.44 -20.15
N GLU A 841 -26.86 23.87 -21.35
CA GLU A 841 -28.01 23.19 -21.92
C GLU A 841 -28.33 21.92 -21.17
N THR A 842 -29.60 21.57 -21.04
CA THR A 842 -30.03 20.31 -20.45
C THR A 842 -29.84 19.18 -21.44
N ARG A 843 -28.91 18.24 -21.12
CA ARG A 843 -28.63 17.04 -21.92
C ARG A 843 -28.49 15.81 -21.01
N PRO A 844 -29.60 15.05 -20.84
CA PRO A 844 -29.54 13.86 -19.99
C PRO A 844 -28.55 12.83 -20.53
N ALA A 845 -27.56 12.46 -19.71
CA ALA A 845 -26.60 11.40 -20.01
C ALA A 845 -25.94 10.84 -18.73
N MET A 846 -25.53 9.57 -18.80
CA MET A 846 -24.59 9.02 -17.83
C MET A 846 -23.18 9.42 -18.22
N VAL A 847 -22.34 9.74 -17.23
CA VAL A 847 -20.93 10.11 -17.44
C VAL A 847 -20.05 9.21 -16.57
N ALA A 848 -19.16 8.47 -17.19
CA ALA A 848 -18.17 7.64 -16.49
C ALA A 848 -16.78 8.29 -16.62
N ILE A 849 -16.15 8.59 -15.50
CA ILE A 849 -14.91 9.36 -15.43
C ILE A 849 -13.76 8.47 -15.02
N HIS A 850 -12.75 8.30 -15.88
CA HIS A 850 -11.48 7.75 -15.50
C HIS A 850 -10.50 8.89 -15.15
N ALA A 851 -10.31 9.12 -13.86
CA ALA A 851 -9.34 10.11 -13.40
C ALA A 851 -7.90 9.66 -13.64
N HIS A 852 -7.04 10.53 -14.15
CA HIS A 852 -5.64 10.25 -14.44
C HIS A 852 -4.84 9.94 -13.16
N CYS A 853 -3.88 9.00 -13.22
CA CYS A 853 -3.10 8.56 -12.06
C CYS A 853 -2.34 9.72 -11.38
N HIS A 854 -1.76 10.65 -12.12
CA HIS A 854 -1.08 11.82 -11.54
C HIS A 854 -2.06 12.81 -10.88
N ALA A 855 -3.28 12.97 -11.39
CA ALA A 855 -4.29 13.75 -10.69
C ALA A 855 -4.69 13.08 -9.36
N LYS A 856 -4.93 11.77 -9.37
CA LYS A 856 -5.23 10.99 -8.16
C LYS A 856 -4.09 11.00 -7.14
N SER A 857 -2.84 11.14 -7.59
CA SER A 857 -1.69 11.20 -6.67
C SER A 857 -1.58 12.54 -5.93
N LEU A 858 -2.21 13.59 -6.44
CA LEU A 858 -2.11 14.95 -5.92
C LEU A 858 -3.38 15.43 -5.21
N MET A 859 -4.54 14.90 -5.59
CA MET A 859 -5.83 15.36 -5.06
C MET A 859 -6.93 14.31 -5.18
N ASN A 860 -7.98 14.47 -4.37
CA ASN A 860 -9.19 13.64 -4.47
C ASN A 860 -9.96 13.98 -5.76
N PRO A 861 -10.20 13.02 -6.67
CA PRO A 861 -10.84 13.27 -7.97
C PRO A 861 -12.36 13.56 -7.90
N GLY A 862 -12.95 13.61 -6.72
CA GLY A 862 -14.39 13.86 -6.52
C GLY A 862 -14.88 15.18 -7.14
N PHE A 863 -13.99 16.16 -7.32
CA PHE A 863 -14.30 17.41 -8.02
C PHE A 863 -14.72 17.18 -9.48
N MET A 864 -14.16 16.18 -10.16
CA MET A 864 -14.54 15.86 -11.54
C MET A 864 -16.00 15.41 -11.65
N ARG A 865 -16.48 14.62 -10.66
CA ARG A 865 -17.88 14.22 -10.57
C ARG A 865 -18.77 15.44 -10.35
N ARG A 866 -18.45 16.27 -9.34
CA ARG A 866 -19.23 17.47 -9.05
C ARG A 866 -19.34 18.38 -10.28
N LEU A 867 -18.22 18.58 -10.98
CA LEU A 867 -18.18 19.40 -12.19
C LEU A 867 -19.08 18.85 -13.31
N ALA A 868 -19.03 17.54 -13.56
CA ALA A 868 -19.88 16.90 -14.56
C ALA A 868 -21.37 16.93 -14.17
N GLU A 869 -21.70 16.82 -12.88
CA GLU A 869 -23.08 16.86 -12.36
C GLU A 869 -23.67 18.29 -12.31
N ARG A 870 -22.84 19.36 -12.51
CA ARG A 870 -23.33 20.71 -12.72
C ARG A 870 -24.05 20.89 -14.07
N LEU A 871 -23.78 20.01 -15.02
CA LEU A 871 -24.47 20.00 -16.31
C LEU A 871 -25.88 19.41 -16.11
N PRO A 872 -26.93 20.14 -16.41
CA PRO A 872 -28.30 19.70 -16.14
C PRO A 872 -28.65 18.38 -16.85
N GLY A 873 -29.20 17.42 -16.08
CA GLY A 873 -29.59 16.10 -16.56
C GLY A 873 -28.47 15.06 -16.56
N ARG A 874 -27.23 15.41 -16.22
CA ARG A 874 -26.13 14.44 -16.17
C ARG A 874 -25.98 13.79 -14.79
N LYS A 875 -25.68 12.49 -14.80
CA LYS A 875 -25.27 11.72 -13.61
C LYS A 875 -23.88 11.18 -13.84
N ALA A 876 -22.94 11.48 -12.94
CA ALA A 876 -21.56 11.16 -13.13
C ALA A 876 -21.04 10.17 -12.06
N THR A 877 -20.16 9.26 -12.50
CA THR A 877 -19.44 8.33 -11.63
C THR A 877 -17.95 8.39 -11.91
N VAL A 878 -17.14 8.58 -10.89
CA VAL A 878 -15.69 8.36 -11.01
C VAL A 878 -15.44 6.86 -10.87
N LEU A 879 -14.89 6.28 -11.93
CA LEU A 879 -14.57 4.85 -11.94
C LEU A 879 -13.47 4.54 -10.93
N ASP A 880 -13.70 3.57 -10.06
CA ASP A 880 -12.67 3.04 -9.17
C ASP A 880 -11.70 2.19 -9.98
N THR A 881 -10.65 2.82 -10.47
CA THR A 881 -9.62 2.23 -11.33
C THR A 881 -8.25 2.74 -10.91
N SER A 882 -7.20 1.96 -11.16
CA SER A 882 -5.81 2.37 -10.94
C SER A 882 -5.25 3.15 -12.16
N CYS A 883 -4.05 2.82 -12.63
CA CYS A 883 -3.49 3.36 -13.87
C CYS A 883 -4.14 2.71 -15.10
N CYS A 884 -4.24 3.45 -16.21
CA CYS A 884 -4.71 2.91 -17.49
C CYS A 884 -3.73 1.91 -18.15
N GLY A 885 -2.48 1.81 -17.66
CA GLY A 885 -1.47 0.91 -18.20
C GLY A 885 -0.61 1.48 -19.34
N MET A 886 -1.02 2.57 -20.00
CA MET A 886 -0.23 3.18 -21.08
C MET A 886 1.05 3.83 -20.56
N ALA A 887 0.95 4.70 -19.53
CA ALA A 887 2.06 5.37 -18.86
C ALA A 887 3.10 5.97 -19.85
N GLY A 888 2.65 6.86 -20.70
CA GLY A 888 3.48 7.49 -21.75
C GLY A 888 4.00 6.45 -22.75
N ALA A 889 5.32 6.34 -22.88
CA ALA A 889 5.96 5.40 -23.81
C ALA A 889 5.87 3.93 -23.39
N PHE A 890 5.60 3.63 -22.10
CA PHE A 890 5.61 2.24 -21.56
C PHE A 890 4.72 1.30 -22.35
N GLY A 891 3.43 1.64 -22.51
CA GLY A 891 2.47 0.80 -23.22
C GLY A 891 2.66 0.75 -24.74
N ALA A 892 3.54 1.61 -25.29
CA ALA A 892 3.91 1.59 -26.70
C ALA A 892 5.09 0.64 -27.01
N LEU A 893 5.80 0.14 -25.97
CA LEU A 893 6.91 -0.78 -26.14
C LEU A 893 6.43 -2.21 -26.36
N SER A 894 7.02 -2.94 -27.32
CA SER A 894 6.65 -4.33 -27.65
C SER A 894 6.83 -5.26 -26.46
N GLU A 895 7.94 -5.12 -25.71
CA GLU A 895 8.21 -5.92 -24.52
C GLU A 895 7.31 -5.58 -23.31
N LYS A 896 6.58 -4.47 -23.35
CA LYS A 896 5.66 -4.01 -22.27
C LYS A 896 4.18 -4.06 -22.65
N TYR A 897 3.88 -4.31 -23.92
CA TYR A 897 2.51 -4.26 -24.43
C TYR A 897 1.55 -5.16 -23.65
N ASP A 898 1.91 -6.43 -23.46
CA ASP A 898 1.03 -7.40 -22.80
C ASP A 898 0.80 -7.05 -21.32
N LEU A 899 1.83 -6.58 -20.61
CA LEU A 899 1.69 -6.06 -19.25
C LEU A 899 0.82 -4.78 -19.21
N SER A 900 0.98 -3.89 -20.19
CA SER A 900 0.13 -2.70 -20.34
C SER A 900 -1.35 -3.06 -20.50
N VAL A 901 -1.66 -4.07 -21.30
CA VAL A 901 -3.02 -4.59 -21.51
C VAL A 901 -3.56 -5.23 -20.23
N GLN A 902 -2.75 -6.05 -19.54
CA GLN A 902 -3.14 -6.65 -18.26
C GLN A 902 -3.49 -5.59 -17.21
N VAL A 903 -2.68 -4.51 -17.12
CA VAL A 903 -2.96 -3.39 -16.20
C VAL A 903 -4.25 -2.67 -16.59
N ALA A 904 -4.53 -2.55 -17.90
CA ALA A 904 -5.75 -1.90 -18.40
C ALA A 904 -7.02 -2.71 -18.15
N ALA A 905 -6.93 -4.02 -17.97
CA ALA A 905 -8.08 -4.94 -17.96
C ALA A 905 -9.21 -4.49 -17.01
N HIS A 906 -8.86 -4.02 -15.81
CA HIS A 906 -9.85 -3.53 -14.86
C HIS A 906 -10.55 -2.24 -15.33
N LEU A 907 -9.84 -1.32 -15.97
CA LEU A 907 -10.42 -0.12 -16.55
C LEU A 907 -11.38 -0.48 -17.70
N ILE A 908 -10.94 -1.37 -18.57
CA ILE A 908 -11.74 -1.82 -19.73
C ILE A 908 -13.03 -2.49 -19.26
N ASP A 909 -12.94 -3.44 -18.32
CA ASP A 909 -14.11 -4.10 -17.72
C ASP A 909 -15.10 -3.09 -17.12
N LYS A 910 -14.61 -2.06 -16.43
CA LYS A 910 -15.45 -0.99 -15.87
C LYS A 910 -16.13 -0.12 -16.95
N ILE A 911 -15.45 0.13 -18.06
CA ILE A 911 -16.03 0.88 -19.19
C ILE A 911 -17.07 0.03 -19.93
N GLU A 912 -16.78 -1.22 -20.22
CA GLU A 912 -17.69 -2.12 -20.94
C GLU A 912 -18.98 -2.43 -20.19
N LYS A 913 -18.93 -2.39 -18.84
CA LYS A 913 -20.10 -2.54 -17.97
C LYS A 913 -20.98 -1.28 -17.87
N GLN A 914 -20.59 -0.16 -18.46
CA GLN A 914 -21.44 1.03 -18.47
C GLN A 914 -22.66 0.86 -19.38
N PRO A 915 -23.79 1.48 -19.02
CA PRO A 915 -24.97 1.50 -19.91
C PRO A 915 -24.63 2.05 -21.31
N PRO A 916 -25.26 1.56 -22.37
CA PRO A 916 -25.09 2.11 -23.72
C PRO A 916 -25.38 3.64 -23.74
N GLY A 917 -24.54 4.40 -24.47
CA GLY A 917 -24.65 5.85 -24.54
C GLY A 917 -24.01 6.62 -23.39
N THR A 918 -23.33 5.93 -22.44
CA THR A 918 -22.54 6.59 -21.39
C THR A 918 -21.35 7.34 -21.99
N GLU A 919 -21.21 8.62 -21.69
CA GLU A 919 -20.05 9.45 -22.09
C GLU A 919 -18.84 9.08 -21.22
N ILE A 920 -17.74 8.71 -21.85
CA ILE A 920 -16.50 8.38 -21.16
C ILE A 920 -15.59 9.62 -21.12
N ILE A 921 -15.17 10.00 -19.92
CA ILE A 921 -14.28 11.14 -19.69
C ILE A 921 -12.92 10.66 -19.18
N ALA A 922 -11.84 11.14 -19.82
CA ALA A 922 -10.47 10.88 -19.42
C ALA A 922 -9.57 12.06 -19.78
N SER A 923 -9.05 12.80 -18.77
CA SER A 923 -8.28 14.03 -19.00
C SER A 923 -6.85 13.78 -19.51
N GLY A 924 -6.22 12.62 -19.21
CA GLY A 924 -4.87 12.33 -19.69
C GLY A 924 -4.84 11.71 -21.08
N ILE A 925 -3.92 12.15 -21.94
CA ILE A 925 -3.72 11.60 -23.28
C ILE A 925 -3.44 10.09 -23.27
N SER A 926 -2.59 9.63 -22.37
CA SER A 926 -2.27 8.20 -22.22
C SER A 926 -3.51 7.37 -21.93
N CYS A 927 -4.45 7.91 -21.14
CA CYS A 927 -5.71 7.24 -20.81
C CYS A 927 -6.64 7.18 -22.02
N ARG A 928 -6.79 8.29 -22.76
CA ARG A 928 -7.62 8.33 -23.97
C ARG A 928 -7.11 7.34 -25.02
N HIS A 929 -5.79 7.35 -25.28
CA HIS A 929 -5.16 6.40 -26.20
C HIS A 929 -5.40 4.94 -25.80
N GLN A 930 -5.20 4.61 -24.52
CA GLN A 930 -5.40 3.24 -24.04
C GLN A 930 -6.86 2.77 -24.23
N ILE A 931 -7.82 3.65 -23.91
CA ILE A 931 -9.25 3.34 -24.07
C ILE A 931 -9.60 3.14 -25.53
N VAL A 932 -9.15 4.04 -26.43
CA VAL A 932 -9.42 3.96 -27.87
C VAL A 932 -8.83 2.68 -28.49
N ASP A 933 -7.61 2.31 -28.07
CA ASP A 933 -6.93 1.12 -28.61
C ASP A 933 -7.56 -0.20 -28.14
N LEU A 934 -8.18 -0.22 -26.98
CA LEU A 934 -8.66 -1.46 -26.35
C LEU A 934 -10.19 -1.57 -26.28
N THR A 935 -10.93 -0.52 -26.66
CA THR A 935 -12.41 -0.50 -26.64
C THR A 935 -12.96 0.24 -27.85
N ASN A 936 -14.28 0.17 -28.01
CA ASN A 936 -15.01 1.00 -29.00
C ASN A 936 -15.39 2.39 -28.45
N ALA A 937 -15.05 2.72 -27.22
CA ALA A 937 -15.38 4.00 -26.61
C ALA A 937 -14.55 5.15 -27.21
N ARG A 938 -15.14 6.33 -27.24
CA ARG A 938 -14.50 7.59 -27.69
C ARG A 938 -14.42 8.53 -26.48
N PRO A 939 -13.37 8.44 -25.66
CA PRO A 939 -13.24 9.24 -24.46
C PRO A 939 -13.01 10.72 -24.82
N LYS A 940 -13.70 11.60 -24.12
CA LYS A 940 -13.55 13.06 -24.21
C LYS A 940 -12.70 13.58 -23.05
N HIS A 941 -12.09 14.75 -23.26
CA HIS A 941 -11.56 15.54 -22.15
C HIS A 941 -12.71 16.27 -21.43
N MET A 942 -12.56 16.60 -20.14
CA MET A 942 -13.57 17.34 -19.39
C MET A 942 -13.87 18.72 -20.03
N ALA A 943 -12.86 19.38 -20.60
CA ALA A 943 -13.03 20.65 -21.31
C ALA A 943 -14.00 20.52 -22.50
N GLU A 944 -13.95 19.42 -23.25
CA GLU A 944 -14.86 19.16 -24.37
C GLU A 944 -16.28 18.94 -23.86
N LEU A 945 -16.46 18.15 -22.78
CA LEU A 945 -17.76 17.92 -22.15
C LEU A 945 -18.44 19.24 -21.73
N LEU A 946 -17.67 20.16 -21.15
CA LEU A 946 -18.16 21.46 -20.72
C LEU A 946 -18.46 22.37 -21.93
N ALA A 947 -17.53 22.48 -22.90
CA ALA A 947 -17.64 23.33 -24.05
C ALA A 947 -18.86 22.98 -24.97
N GLU A 948 -19.17 21.67 -25.07
CA GLU A 948 -20.34 21.17 -25.79
C GLU A 948 -21.67 21.48 -25.10
N ALA A 949 -21.63 21.69 -23.78
CA ALA A 949 -22.82 21.92 -22.96
C ALA A 949 -23.11 23.43 -22.71
N ILE A 950 -22.20 24.33 -23.06
CA ILE A 950 -22.44 25.81 -22.90
C ILE A 950 -23.61 26.23 -23.79
N ALA A 951 -24.62 26.91 -23.18
CA ALA A 951 -25.84 27.39 -23.82
C ALA A 951 -25.59 28.60 -24.74
#